data_1ea0fef82a41da030d5f9d497d5dd36d
#
_entry.id   1ea0fef82a41da030d5f9d497d5dd36d
#
_cell.length_a   1.000
_cell.length_b   1.000
_cell.length_c   1.000
_cell.angle_alpha   90.00
_cell.angle_beta   90.00
_cell.angle_gamma   90.00
#
_symmetry.space_group_name_H-M   'P 1'
#
loop_
_entity.id
_entity.type
_entity.pdbx_description
1 polymer ?
#
loop_
_entity_poly.entity_id
_entity_poly.type
_entity_poly.pdbx_seq_one_letter_code
_entity_poly.pdbx_strand_id
1 'polypeptide(L)'
;MLKNILILLAILGFSELHAQESNSLYKTKKILVSNDTIPIEKESLNSSFFKLLDANNQPIDSSFYKINFEKGTLLLNEKLTSKSDSITVQYLKLPEILTKEYRIYDSNKMVSNEASKGSLYTVETISQKKNIPFEGLNTSGSISRGITIGNNQNSVLTSNLDLQITGKLSDKVSLRASLQDNNIPLQDGGYSQKLDQFDNIFMELFSEKWNIRAGDVFLENHKSQFLNFNKKAQGISTSFDFGGEDNKTNIFASAALVKGQYAKSNFVGQEGNQGPYKLVGKNGELYVLVISGSERVYVNGILLNRGENKDYTIDYNAGEILFTPLFTITSEMRITIEYQYSEQNYTRLVTYVGGTHENKKWSLGGYLYSESDLKNQPLQQSLSTEQTQILADAGDDMNLMVAPSAYLDSYSDNKILYKKTIINGVEVFEYSNNSQDVLYNVKFNQVAANKGNYILKNAAAISRIYEYIEPLNGIPQGNYEPIILLVAPIKTQVATFLGKYNPTEKTLIDFEIGLSNNDKNLFSSIDDSNNTGLATKINARQRLFSKKWKVDAFANYQFAQKDFSTVERLYSIEFGRDWNLGTTTIGNQSYLVSGLQMTLPEKGNLTYQFEKLDFTGNFSGNRHILNANFKLKNWDILSRGSFLNSDATVSTSKFLRNQTQAKYHFKKNWIGTRLRLEDNQEKNKTTNEFSALSQRFTEYGFFAGRGDSTKVFVELGYFKRA
;
A
#
# COMPACT_ATOMS: atom_id res chain seq x y z
N MET A 1 11.23 15.39 35.39
CA MET A 1 11.21 15.13 33.95
C MET A 1 10.19 15.95 33.19
N LEU A 2 8.92 16.04 33.62
CA LEU A 2 7.90 16.86 32.94
C LEU A 2 8.25 18.35 32.78
N LYS A 3 8.93 18.93 33.76
CA LYS A 3 9.34 20.35 33.75
C LYS A 3 10.40 20.65 32.68
N ASN A 4 11.26 19.71 32.35
CA ASN A 4 12.31 19.87 31.32
C ASN A 4 11.76 19.63 29.89
N ILE A 5 10.69 18.84 29.75
CA ILE A 5 9.99 18.66 28.48
C ILE A 5 9.15 19.89 28.12
N LEU A 6 8.57 20.55 29.11
CA LEU A 6 7.85 21.82 28.92
C LEU A 6 8.78 22.98 28.54
N ILE A 7 10.02 22.98 29.04
CA ILE A 7 11.04 23.97 28.66
C ILE A 7 11.53 23.72 27.23
N LEU A 8 11.66 22.47 26.81
CA LEU A 8 12.04 22.13 25.42
C LEU A 8 10.93 22.50 24.42
N LEU A 9 9.67 22.32 24.78
CA LEU A 9 8.51 22.75 23.99
C LEU A 9 8.35 24.27 23.94
N ALA A 10 8.74 24.98 25.00
CA ALA A 10 8.74 26.44 25.03
C ALA A 10 9.86 27.04 24.17
N ILE A 11 11.02 26.38 24.08
CA ILE A 11 12.14 26.81 23.22
C ILE A 11 11.83 26.60 21.72
N LEU A 12 11.03 25.57 21.39
CA LEU A 12 10.57 25.34 20.01
C LEU A 12 9.43 26.31 19.59
N GLY A 13 8.78 26.99 20.52
CA GLY A 13 7.69 27.95 20.27
C GLY A 13 8.14 29.39 20.04
N PHE A 14 9.42 29.73 20.24
CA PHE A 14 9.98 31.08 20.06
C PHE A 14 11.04 31.17 18.94
N SER A 15 10.85 30.38 17.85
CA SER A 15 11.46 30.80 16.60
C SER A 15 10.60 31.93 16.03
N GLU A 16 11.06 33.13 16.19
CA GLU A 16 10.52 34.30 15.49
C GLU A 16 10.38 33.92 14.01
N LEU A 17 9.16 33.96 13.50
CA LEU A 17 8.85 34.00 12.08
C LEU A 17 9.49 35.32 11.55
N HIS A 18 10.76 35.27 11.21
CA HIS A 18 11.29 36.24 10.27
C HIS A 18 10.50 35.97 8.98
N ALA A 19 9.57 36.86 8.67
CA ALA A 19 8.95 36.93 7.37
C ALA A 19 10.10 36.90 6.36
N GLN A 20 10.28 35.81 5.64
CA GLN A 20 11.11 35.79 4.44
C GLN A 20 10.58 36.94 3.59
N GLU A 21 11.44 37.97 3.35
CA GLU A 21 11.18 38.89 2.26
C GLU A 21 10.83 38.03 1.06
N SER A 22 9.59 38.16 0.61
CA SER A 22 9.14 37.43 -0.55
C SER A 22 10.09 37.80 -1.68
N ASN A 23 10.88 36.85 -2.18
CA ASN A 23 11.69 37.00 -3.39
C ASN A 23 10.73 37.06 -4.61
N SER A 24 9.78 38.00 -4.53
CA SER A 24 8.88 38.27 -5.62
C SER A 24 9.70 38.80 -6.78
N LEU A 25 9.59 38.17 -7.93
CA LEU A 25 10.18 38.66 -9.18
C LEU A 25 9.57 39.98 -9.62
N TYR A 26 8.40 40.35 -9.08
CA TYR A 26 7.78 41.67 -9.24
C TYR A 26 8.39 42.66 -8.26
N LYS A 27 9.00 43.74 -8.81
CA LYS A 27 9.66 44.77 -8.02
C LYS A 27 9.08 46.15 -8.30
N THR A 28 9.07 46.99 -7.28
CA THR A 28 8.72 48.39 -7.38
C THR A 28 9.91 49.18 -6.85
N LYS A 29 10.45 50.12 -7.65
CA LYS A 29 11.61 50.95 -7.30
C LYS A 29 11.29 52.40 -7.58
N LYS A 30 11.54 53.28 -6.62
CA LYS A 30 11.48 54.71 -6.81
C LYS A 30 12.84 55.21 -7.26
N ILE A 31 12.89 55.94 -8.37
CA ILE A 31 14.14 56.46 -8.95
C ILE A 31 14.05 57.98 -9.14
N LEU A 32 15.16 58.64 -8.96
CA LEU A 32 15.29 60.08 -9.20
C LEU A 32 15.38 60.33 -10.71
N VAL A 33 14.75 61.34 -11.15
CA VAL A 33 14.74 61.74 -12.56
C VAL A 33 16.10 62.34 -12.93
N SER A 34 16.70 61.89 -14.03
CA SER A 34 17.98 62.39 -14.57
C SER A 34 17.90 62.45 -16.10
N ASN A 35 18.67 63.29 -16.69
CA ASN A 35 18.80 63.37 -18.16
C ASN A 35 19.71 62.29 -18.72
N ASP A 36 20.41 61.54 -17.86
CA ASP A 36 21.26 60.43 -18.26
C ASP A 36 20.48 59.11 -18.28
N THR A 37 21.08 58.10 -18.86
CA THR A 37 20.53 56.73 -18.82
C THR A 37 20.51 56.19 -17.39
N ILE A 38 19.34 55.93 -16.86
CA ILE A 38 19.10 55.48 -15.50
C ILE A 38 19.10 53.93 -15.46
N PRO A 39 20.01 53.30 -14.68
CA PRO A 39 19.99 51.84 -14.49
C PRO A 39 18.89 51.47 -13.50
N ILE A 40 17.93 50.64 -13.96
CA ILE A 40 16.89 50.08 -13.12
C ILE A 40 17.39 48.85 -12.41
N GLU A 41 17.96 47.90 -13.17
CA GLU A 41 18.51 46.64 -12.67
C GLU A 41 19.76 46.27 -13.46
N LYS A 42 20.59 45.38 -12.92
CA LYS A 42 21.80 44.88 -13.61
C LYS A 42 21.45 43.77 -14.62
N GLU A 43 20.37 43.05 -14.37
CA GLU A 43 19.90 41.96 -15.18
C GLU A 43 18.79 42.41 -16.14
N SER A 44 18.51 41.60 -17.15
CA SER A 44 17.44 41.84 -18.12
C SER A 44 16.06 41.83 -17.46
N LEU A 45 15.18 42.67 -17.98
CA LEU A 45 13.81 42.84 -17.52
C LEU A 45 12.84 42.14 -18.48
N ASN A 46 11.71 41.70 -17.96
CA ASN A 46 10.64 41.10 -18.77
C ASN A 46 9.83 42.22 -19.47
N SER A 47 9.79 42.20 -20.82
CA SER A 47 9.09 43.19 -21.61
C SER A 47 7.57 43.16 -21.46
N SER A 48 6.99 42.04 -20.99
CA SER A 48 5.55 41.89 -20.84
C SER A 48 5.00 42.58 -19.59
N PHE A 49 5.85 42.95 -18.63
CA PHE A 49 5.43 43.63 -17.41
C PHE A 49 6.40 44.76 -17.04
N PHE A 50 6.08 45.94 -17.52
CA PHE A 50 6.78 47.16 -17.19
C PHE A 50 5.81 48.33 -17.12
N LYS A 51 5.81 49.07 -16.01
CA LYS A 51 4.99 50.28 -15.85
C LYS A 51 5.82 51.41 -15.20
N LEU A 52 5.69 52.57 -15.76
CA LEU A 52 6.26 53.79 -15.21
C LEU A 52 5.13 54.64 -14.64
N LEU A 53 5.26 55.07 -13.38
CA LEU A 53 4.26 55.82 -12.66
C LEU A 53 4.84 57.17 -12.22
N ASP A 54 4.04 58.20 -12.28
CA ASP A 54 4.37 59.55 -11.79
C ASP A 54 4.29 59.62 -10.23
N ALA A 55 4.53 60.82 -9.67
CA ALA A 55 4.45 61.04 -8.22
C ALA A 55 3.04 60.81 -7.63
N ASN A 56 2.00 60.82 -8.46
CA ASN A 56 0.59 60.59 -8.11
C ASN A 56 0.14 59.18 -8.39
N ASN A 57 1.06 58.22 -8.69
CA ASN A 57 0.81 56.85 -9.09
C ASN A 57 -0.02 56.68 -10.40
N GLN A 58 -0.02 57.70 -11.28
CA GLN A 58 -0.66 57.59 -12.60
C GLN A 58 0.36 57.06 -13.63
N PRO A 59 -0.05 56.17 -14.55
CA PRO A 59 0.82 55.62 -15.57
C PRO A 59 1.28 56.72 -16.55
N ILE A 60 2.59 56.73 -16.79
CA ILE A 60 3.25 57.62 -17.76
C ILE A 60 3.19 56.99 -19.13
N ASP A 61 2.76 57.74 -20.14
CA ASP A 61 2.66 57.26 -21.53
C ASP A 61 4.05 56.87 -22.07
N SER A 62 4.13 55.80 -22.83
CA SER A 62 5.37 55.21 -23.38
C SER A 62 6.11 56.12 -24.34
N SER A 63 5.46 57.19 -24.88
CA SER A 63 6.08 58.21 -25.75
C SER A 63 7.07 59.11 -24.99
N PHE A 64 7.03 59.15 -23.65
CA PHE A 64 7.89 59.97 -22.82
C PHE A 64 9.15 59.27 -22.31
N TYR A 65 9.37 57.98 -22.62
CA TYR A 65 10.53 57.24 -22.20
C TYR A 65 10.95 56.16 -23.19
N LYS A 66 12.21 55.76 -23.16
CA LYS A 66 12.72 54.61 -23.92
C LYS A 66 13.40 53.64 -22.94
N ILE A 67 12.98 52.39 -22.97
CA ILE A 67 13.56 51.37 -22.11
C ILE A 67 14.34 50.35 -22.96
N ASN A 68 15.49 49.95 -22.44
CA ASN A 68 16.23 48.81 -22.92
C ASN A 68 16.04 47.63 -21.94
N PHE A 69 15.22 46.68 -22.32
CA PHE A 69 14.86 45.51 -21.49
C PHE A 69 16.03 44.55 -21.29
N GLU A 70 16.94 44.45 -22.25
CA GLU A 70 18.12 43.57 -22.14
C GLU A 70 19.14 44.09 -21.12
N LYS A 71 19.37 45.42 -21.12
CA LYS A 71 20.35 46.09 -20.24
C LYS A 71 19.73 46.63 -18.94
N GLY A 72 18.41 46.52 -18.78
CA GLY A 72 17.70 47.06 -17.61
C GLY A 72 17.85 48.55 -17.43
N THR A 73 17.92 49.35 -18.54
CA THR A 73 18.18 50.77 -18.49
C THR A 73 17.04 51.59 -19.08
N LEU A 74 16.76 52.73 -18.47
CA LEU A 74 15.68 53.65 -18.82
C LEU A 74 16.25 55.03 -19.23
N LEU A 75 15.79 55.55 -20.34
CA LEU A 75 16.07 56.92 -20.80
C LEU A 75 14.77 57.72 -20.82
N LEU A 76 14.72 58.85 -20.18
CA LEU A 76 13.57 59.76 -20.10
C LEU A 76 13.69 60.89 -21.12
N ASN A 77 12.53 61.37 -21.61
CA ASN A 77 12.48 62.49 -22.52
C ASN A 77 12.58 63.81 -21.70
N GLU A 78 13.23 64.83 -22.24
CA GLU A 78 13.40 66.18 -21.62
C GLU A 78 12.11 66.80 -21.10
N LYS A 79 10.97 66.52 -21.73
CA LYS A 79 9.65 66.95 -21.27
C LYS A 79 9.19 66.36 -19.95
N LEU A 80 9.72 65.20 -19.55
CA LEU A 80 9.41 64.53 -18.30
C LEU A 80 10.39 64.91 -17.21
N THR A 81 11.67 65.15 -17.57
CA THR A 81 12.72 65.51 -16.64
C THR A 81 12.50 66.91 -16.06
N SER A 82 11.75 67.77 -16.75
CA SER A 82 11.39 69.12 -16.27
C SER A 82 10.16 69.18 -15.36
N LYS A 83 9.42 68.05 -15.19
CA LYS A 83 8.12 68.02 -14.49
C LYS A 83 8.09 67.25 -13.19
N SER A 84 9.04 66.41 -12.92
CA SER A 84 8.99 65.49 -11.77
C SER A 84 10.39 65.22 -11.22
N ASP A 85 10.58 65.27 -9.89
CA ASP A 85 11.85 64.99 -9.23
C ASP A 85 12.06 63.46 -9.05
N SER A 86 11.02 62.67 -9.04
CA SER A 86 11.09 61.20 -8.90
C SER A 86 9.92 60.50 -9.58
N ILE A 87 10.17 59.28 -10.07
CA ILE A 87 9.22 58.42 -10.70
C ILE A 87 9.29 57.01 -10.07
N THR A 88 8.20 56.25 -10.14
CA THR A 88 8.13 54.88 -9.62
C THR A 88 8.10 53.91 -10.80
N VAL A 89 9.00 52.93 -10.79
CA VAL A 89 9.06 51.87 -11.80
C VAL A 89 8.57 50.55 -11.20
N GLN A 90 7.57 49.97 -11.83
CA GLN A 90 7.13 48.61 -11.53
C GLN A 90 7.54 47.70 -12.69
N TYR A 91 8.27 46.65 -12.36
CA TYR A 91 8.83 45.73 -13.36
C TYR A 91 8.93 44.31 -12.85
N LEU A 92 9.01 43.38 -13.79
CA LEU A 92 9.28 42.00 -13.53
C LEU A 92 10.73 41.69 -13.91
N LYS A 93 11.52 41.28 -12.90
CA LYS A 93 12.90 40.85 -13.11
C LYS A 93 12.91 39.42 -13.69
N LEU A 94 13.73 39.16 -14.70
CA LEU A 94 13.99 37.82 -15.15
C LEU A 94 14.83 37.05 -14.12
N PRO A 95 14.56 35.74 -13.89
CA PRO A 95 15.41 34.93 -13.02
C PRO A 95 16.88 34.94 -13.48
N GLU A 96 17.81 35.00 -12.53
CA GLU A 96 19.24 35.04 -12.82
C GLU A 96 19.73 33.87 -13.68
N ILE A 97 19.11 32.72 -13.54
CA ILE A 97 19.38 31.51 -14.36
C ILE A 97 19.14 31.74 -15.86
N LEU A 98 18.22 32.65 -16.24
CA LEU A 98 17.90 32.95 -17.63
C LEU A 98 18.76 34.10 -18.20
N THR A 99 19.37 34.92 -17.34
CA THR A 99 20.11 36.09 -17.75
C THR A 99 21.63 35.93 -17.64
N LYS A 100 22.07 34.83 -16.97
CA LYS A 100 23.48 34.50 -16.82
C LYS A 100 24.05 33.92 -18.13
N GLU A 101 25.18 34.45 -18.58
CA GLU A 101 25.92 33.85 -19.69
C GLU A 101 26.54 32.53 -19.26
N TYR A 102 26.08 31.43 -19.89
CA TYR A 102 26.68 30.12 -19.71
C TYR A 102 27.71 29.89 -20.81
N ARG A 103 28.97 29.81 -20.43
CA ARG A 103 30.07 29.51 -21.35
C ARG A 103 30.70 28.17 -20.96
N ILE A 104 30.97 27.33 -21.94
CA ILE A 104 31.71 26.08 -21.74
C ILE A 104 33.14 26.32 -21.31
N TYR A 105 33.70 27.48 -21.70
CA TYR A 105 35.07 27.89 -21.34
C TYR A 105 35.08 29.30 -20.75
N ASP A 106 35.89 29.49 -19.69
CA ASP A 106 36.12 30.81 -19.07
C ASP A 106 37.03 31.62 -20.00
N SER A 107 36.51 32.72 -20.55
CA SER A 107 37.27 33.61 -21.45
C SER A 107 38.50 34.24 -20.78
N ASN A 108 38.52 34.35 -19.47
CA ASN A 108 39.64 34.92 -18.69
C ASN A 108 40.83 33.93 -18.56
N LYS A 109 40.58 32.65 -18.90
CA LYS A 109 41.61 31.60 -18.93
C LYS A 109 42.16 31.34 -20.33
N MET A 110 41.73 32.08 -21.34
CA MET A 110 42.31 32.05 -22.68
C MET A 110 43.55 32.97 -22.69
N VAL A 111 44.73 32.39 -22.55
CA VAL A 111 46.00 33.12 -22.70
C VAL A 111 46.38 33.03 -24.15
N SER A 112 46.36 34.19 -24.84
CA SER A 112 47.00 34.31 -26.17
C SER A 112 48.51 34.43 -25.94
N ASN A 113 49.24 33.36 -26.17
CA ASN A 113 50.69 33.39 -26.08
C ASN A 113 51.26 33.38 -27.49
N GLU A 114 51.75 34.57 -27.97
CA GLU A 114 52.38 34.72 -29.26
C GLU A 114 53.77 34.01 -29.38
N ALA A 115 54.28 33.42 -28.29
CA ALA A 115 55.65 32.98 -28.19
C ALA A 115 55.90 31.47 -28.25
N SER A 116 54.92 30.62 -28.40
CA SER A 116 55.18 29.16 -28.54
C SER A 116 54.21 28.45 -29.46
N LYS A 117 54.77 28.00 -30.59
CA LYS A 117 54.13 27.05 -31.53
C LYS A 117 54.09 25.65 -30.90
N GLY A 118 53.20 25.41 -29.92
CA GLY A 118 53.06 24.09 -29.35
C GLY A 118 52.07 24.05 -28.19
N SER A 119 50.94 23.45 -28.39
CA SER A 119 49.83 23.23 -27.46
C SER A 119 48.95 24.41 -27.12
N LEU A 120 47.91 24.60 -27.89
CA LEU A 120 46.84 25.59 -27.74
C LEU A 120 45.88 25.33 -26.57
N TYR A 121 46.01 24.22 -25.87
CA TYR A 121 45.11 23.87 -24.74
C TYR A 121 45.89 23.10 -23.68
N THR A 122 46.16 23.68 -22.56
CA THR A 122 46.32 22.94 -21.29
C THR A 122 44.92 22.58 -20.84
N VAL A 123 44.52 21.35 -21.05
CA VAL A 123 43.37 20.77 -20.29
C VAL A 123 43.90 20.60 -18.87
N GLU A 124 43.79 21.60 -18.05
CA GLU A 124 43.69 21.33 -16.63
C GLU A 124 42.47 20.43 -16.49
N THR A 125 42.69 19.18 -16.20
CA THR A 125 41.67 18.36 -15.56
C THR A 125 41.29 19.14 -14.30
N ILE A 126 40.25 19.94 -14.41
CA ILE A 126 39.54 20.43 -13.26
C ILE A 126 39.14 19.17 -12.55
N SER A 127 39.92 18.75 -11.54
CA SER A 127 39.39 17.86 -10.54
C SER A 127 38.09 18.55 -10.17
N GLN A 128 36.94 17.97 -10.59
CA GLN A 128 35.66 18.44 -10.12
C GLN A 128 35.81 18.47 -8.61
N LYS A 129 36.06 19.69 -8.05
CA LYS A 129 35.75 19.91 -6.64
C LYS A 129 34.29 19.47 -6.56
N LYS A 130 34.08 18.23 -6.13
CA LYS A 130 32.77 17.81 -5.71
C LYS A 130 32.35 18.93 -4.77
N ASN A 131 31.40 19.75 -5.19
CA ASN A 131 30.70 20.61 -4.26
C ASN A 131 29.98 19.68 -3.30
N ILE A 132 30.75 19.23 -2.30
CA ILE A 132 30.22 18.48 -1.19
C ILE A 132 29.67 19.59 -0.28
N PRO A 133 28.34 19.79 -0.23
CA PRO A 133 27.75 20.88 0.56
C PRO A 133 28.12 20.78 2.04
N PHE A 134 28.51 19.59 2.48
CA PHE A 134 28.98 19.27 3.84
C PHE A 134 30.12 18.26 3.76
N GLU A 135 31.21 18.50 4.47
CA GLU A 135 32.28 17.52 4.62
C GLU A 135 31.71 16.23 5.23
N GLY A 136 31.95 15.10 4.56
CA GLY A 136 31.46 13.77 5.00
C GLY A 136 30.16 13.27 4.37
N LEU A 137 29.46 14.07 3.56
CA LEU A 137 28.27 13.63 2.82
C LEU A 137 28.57 13.39 1.33
N ASN A 138 28.13 12.26 0.81
CA ASN A 138 28.10 11.93 -0.61
C ASN A 138 26.68 12.14 -1.14
N THR A 139 26.57 12.93 -2.19
CA THR A 139 25.32 13.16 -2.91
C THR A 139 25.43 12.61 -4.33
N SER A 140 24.45 11.85 -4.76
CA SER A 140 24.31 11.40 -6.14
C SER A 140 22.85 11.53 -6.57
N GLY A 141 22.63 11.90 -7.82
CA GLY A 141 21.26 11.99 -8.30
C GLY A 141 21.16 12.61 -9.67
N SER A 142 19.98 12.59 -10.20
CA SER A 142 19.61 13.18 -11.47
C SER A 142 18.26 13.87 -11.36
N ILE A 143 18.11 14.98 -12.04
CA ILE A 143 16.83 15.60 -12.30
C ILE A 143 16.65 15.71 -13.80
N SER A 144 15.53 15.19 -14.30
CA SER A 144 15.15 15.35 -15.69
C SER A 144 13.77 16.00 -15.77
N ARG A 145 13.64 16.96 -16.67
CA ARG A 145 12.34 17.54 -17.03
C ARG A 145 12.24 17.55 -18.54
N GLY A 146 11.13 17.06 -19.05
CA GLY A 146 10.88 16.93 -20.47
C GLY A 146 9.48 17.39 -20.84
N ILE A 147 9.31 17.80 -22.08
CA ILE A 147 8.01 18.06 -22.68
C ILE A 147 7.89 17.08 -23.85
N THR A 148 6.87 16.23 -23.82
CA THR A 148 6.54 15.34 -24.92
C THR A 148 5.39 15.96 -25.70
N ILE A 149 5.59 16.18 -27.01
CA ILE A 149 4.59 16.73 -27.94
C ILE A 149 4.42 15.69 -29.04
N GLY A 150 3.20 15.33 -29.35
CA GLY A 150 2.87 14.38 -30.41
C GLY A 150 1.59 14.75 -31.16
N ASN A 151 1.45 14.20 -32.39
CA ASN A 151 0.31 14.52 -33.27
C ASN A 151 -1.05 14.03 -32.73
N ASN A 152 -1.04 13.16 -31.73
CA ASN A 152 -2.27 12.53 -31.19
C ASN A 152 -2.37 12.64 -29.66
N GLN A 153 -1.57 13.50 -29.06
CA GLN A 153 -1.60 13.74 -27.60
C GLN A 153 -1.33 15.22 -27.30
N ASN A 154 -1.92 15.73 -26.23
CA ASN A 154 -1.60 17.06 -25.71
C ASN A 154 -0.15 17.12 -25.24
N SER A 155 0.43 18.31 -25.15
CA SER A 155 1.76 18.48 -24.59
C SER A 155 1.79 18.00 -23.14
N VAL A 156 2.65 17.04 -22.83
CA VAL A 156 2.79 16.44 -21.51
C VAL A 156 4.14 16.82 -20.92
N LEU A 157 4.12 17.36 -19.68
CA LEU A 157 5.32 17.66 -18.91
C LEU A 157 5.73 16.43 -18.11
N THR A 158 6.92 15.90 -18.36
CA THR A 158 7.53 14.83 -17.56
C THR A 158 8.54 15.42 -16.59
N SER A 159 8.52 14.96 -15.34
CA SER A 159 9.52 15.32 -14.33
C SER A 159 9.97 14.05 -13.61
N ASN A 160 11.27 13.87 -13.47
CA ASN A 160 11.85 12.79 -12.69
C ASN A 160 12.97 13.39 -11.81
N LEU A 161 12.88 13.17 -10.52
CA LEU A 161 13.90 13.49 -9.53
C LEU A 161 14.34 12.20 -8.85
N ASP A 162 15.64 11.90 -8.91
CA ASP A 162 16.28 10.88 -8.09
C ASP A 162 17.47 11.54 -7.39
N LEU A 163 17.41 11.65 -6.08
CA LEU A 163 18.45 12.21 -5.23
C LEU A 163 18.72 11.30 -4.06
N GLN A 164 19.94 10.85 -3.93
CA GLN A 164 20.43 10.05 -2.81
C GLN A 164 21.51 10.78 -2.06
N ILE A 165 21.39 10.84 -0.75
CA ILE A 165 22.34 11.47 0.16
C ILE A 165 22.77 10.43 1.19
N THR A 166 24.06 10.21 1.33
CA THR A 166 24.62 9.30 2.33
C THR A 166 25.91 9.84 2.89
N GLY A 167 26.15 9.63 4.18
CA GLY A 167 27.43 9.97 4.79
C GLY A 167 27.37 10.16 6.29
N LYS A 168 28.47 10.61 6.86
CA LYS A 168 28.63 10.88 8.29
C LYS A 168 28.40 12.35 8.58
N LEU A 169 27.53 12.66 9.51
CA LEU A 169 27.37 13.99 10.09
C LEU A 169 28.33 14.24 11.23
N SER A 170 28.72 13.15 11.94
CA SER A 170 29.74 13.14 12.98
C SER A 170 30.32 11.71 13.10
N ASP A 171 31.31 11.53 13.96
CA ASP A 171 31.93 10.20 14.18
C ASP A 171 30.93 9.13 14.61
N LYS A 172 29.80 9.52 15.22
CA LYS A 172 28.79 8.61 15.78
C LYS A 172 27.44 8.65 15.07
N VAL A 173 27.21 9.61 14.19
CA VAL A 173 25.91 9.82 13.53
C VAL A 173 26.08 9.84 12.02
N SER A 174 25.31 9.01 11.35
CA SER A 174 25.22 8.93 9.89
C SER A 174 23.85 9.38 9.39
N LEU A 175 23.82 9.92 8.17
CA LEU A 175 22.63 10.33 7.45
C LEU A 175 22.49 9.46 6.20
N ARG A 176 21.26 9.03 5.93
CA ARG A 176 20.83 8.44 4.67
C ARG A 176 19.50 9.07 4.29
N ALA A 177 19.40 9.58 3.06
CA ALA A 177 18.15 10.10 2.51
C ALA A 177 18.00 9.67 1.05
N SER A 178 16.78 9.43 0.65
CA SER A 178 16.40 9.19 -0.75
C SER A 178 15.18 10.04 -1.05
N LEU A 179 15.23 10.76 -2.16
CA LEU A 179 14.10 11.51 -2.70
C LEU A 179 13.92 11.06 -4.14
N GLN A 180 12.92 10.24 -4.37
CA GLN A 180 12.51 9.80 -5.71
C GLN A 180 11.10 10.32 -5.96
N ASP A 181 10.95 11.18 -6.97
CA ASP A 181 9.67 11.74 -7.41
C ASP A 181 9.58 11.55 -8.92
N ASN A 182 8.67 10.70 -9.37
CA ASN A 182 8.47 10.35 -10.77
C ASN A 182 7.05 10.72 -11.21
N ASN A 183 6.92 11.74 -12.05
CA ASN A 183 5.67 12.03 -12.75
C ASN A 183 5.64 11.28 -14.08
N ILE A 184 4.90 10.18 -14.16
CA ILE A 184 4.68 9.44 -15.41
C ILE A 184 3.35 9.89 -16.02
N PRO A 185 3.34 10.42 -17.25
CA PRO A 185 2.09 10.76 -17.92
C PRO A 185 1.32 9.48 -18.28
N LEU A 186 0.07 9.38 -17.85
CA LEU A 186 -0.84 8.33 -18.29
C LEU A 186 -1.39 8.67 -19.68
N GLN A 187 -1.43 7.67 -20.54
CA GLN A 187 -1.66 7.81 -21.98
C GLN A 187 -3.08 8.23 -22.41
N ASP A 188 -4.07 8.16 -21.55
CA ASP A 188 -5.45 8.52 -21.92
C ASP A 188 -5.91 9.82 -21.24
N GLY A 189 -6.02 10.88 -22.03
CA GLY A 189 -6.70 12.10 -21.64
C GLY A 189 -5.86 13.31 -21.24
N GLY A 190 -4.53 13.25 -21.30
CA GLY A 190 -3.66 14.43 -21.13
C GLY A 190 -3.50 14.92 -19.68
N TYR A 191 -3.91 14.15 -18.70
CA TYR A 191 -3.67 14.43 -17.27
C TYR A 191 -2.45 13.67 -16.79
N SER A 192 -1.43 14.38 -16.28
CA SER A 192 -0.36 13.76 -15.52
C SER A 192 -0.90 13.38 -14.15
N GLN A 193 -1.15 12.11 -13.92
CA GLN A 193 -1.47 11.63 -12.58
C GLN A 193 -0.15 11.43 -11.82
N LYS A 194 -0.02 12.10 -10.69
CA LYS A 194 1.11 11.92 -9.79
C LYS A 194 1.01 10.53 -9.19
N LEU A 195 1.93 9.65 -9.57
CA LEU A 195 2.01 8.31 -8.99
C LEU A 195 2.76 8.38 -7.64
N ASP A 196 2.16 8.96 -6.64
CA ASP A 196 2.70 9.07 -5.26
C ASP A 196 3.14 7.72 -4.66
N GLN A 197 2.77 6.62 -5.30
CA GLN A 197 3.01 5.25 -4.81
C GLN A 197 4.37 4.69 -5.19
N PHE A 198 5.01 5.23 -6.23
CA PHE A 198 6.37 4.84 -6.63
C PHE A 198 7.44 5.71 -6.00
N ASP A 199 7.05 6.82 -5.38
CA ASP A 199 7.96 7.71 -4.70
C ASP A 199 8.53 7.03 -3.45
N ASN A 200 9.82 7.19 -3.24
CA ASN A 200 10.50 6.74 -2.03
C ASN A 200 11.22 7.94 -1.42
N ILE A 201 10.50 8.62 -0.54
CA ILE A 201 10.96 9.86 0.08
C ILE A 201 11.17 9.60 1.56
N PHE A 202 12.42 9.48 1.96
CA PHE A 202 12.76 9.37 3.37
C PHE A 202 14.08 10.02 3.72
N MET A 203 14.20 10.39 5.00
CA MET A 203 15.43 10.79 5.65
C MET A 203 15.63 9.97 6.91
N GLU A 204 16.82 9.41 7.09
CA GLU A 204 17.16 8.59 8.25
C GLU A 204 18.47 9.05 8.86
N LEU A 205 18.41 9.37 10.14
CA LEU A 205 19.55 9.59 11.01
C LEU A 205 19.77 8.32 11.82
N PHE A 206 20.97 7.82 11.84
CA PHE A 206 21.26 6.57 12.56
C PHE A 206 22.66 6.53 13.18
N SER A 207 22.75 5.77 14.23
CA SER A 207 23.96 5.43 14.96
C SER A 207 23.96 3.91 15.22
N GLU A 208 25.00 3.38 15.84
CA GLU A 208 25.05 1.96 16.23
C GLU A 208 23.90 1.54 17.16
N LYS A 209 23.37 2.48 17.96
CA LYS A 209 22.39 2.18 19.02
C LYS A 209 21.01 2.80 18.80
N TRP A 210 20.83 3.59 17.79
CA TRP A 210 19.54 4.23 17.52
C TRP A 210 19.40 4.62 16.06
N ASN A 211 18.17 4.67 15.61
CA ASN A 211 17.79 5.32 14.36
C ASN A 211 16.53 6.18 14.50
N ILE A 212 16.42 7.17 13.68
CA ILE A 212 15.22 8.00 13.49
C ILE A 212 15.03 8.15 11.98
N ARG A 213 13.88 7.73 11.50
CA ARG A 213 13.50 7.82 10.09
C ARG A 213 12.23 8.64 9.95
N ALA A 214 12.23 9.59 9.03
CA ALA A 214 11.08 10.41 8.66
C ALA A 214 10.80 10.30 7.17
N GLY A 215 9.54 10.39 6.76
CA GLY A 215 9.07 10.19 5.39
C GLY A 215 8.45 8.81 5.22
N ASP A 216 8.81 8.09 4.18
CA ASP A 216 8.32 6.73 3.96
C ASP A 216 8.92 5.77 4.99
N VAL A 217 8.09 5.17 5.80
CA VAL A 217 8.43 4.18 6.81
C VAL A 217 7.75 2.84 6.50
N PHE A 218 8.46 1.75 6.76
CA PHE A 218 7.93 0.40 6.68
C PHE A 218 7.63 -0.06 8.10
N LEU A 219 6.36 -0.29 8.39
CA LEU A 219 5.89 -0.79 9.66
C LEU A 219 5.60 -2.28 9.49
N GLU A 220 6.36 -3.11 10.18
CA GLU A 220 6.24 -4.58 10.07
C GLU A 220 6.41 -5.26 11.41
N ASN A 221 5.72 -6.36 11.61
CA ASN A 221 5.92 -7.26 12.72
C ASN A 221 5.75 -8.71 12.26
N HIS A 222 6.84 -9.47 12.29
CA HIS A 222 6.87 -10.90 11.99
C HIS A 222 7.22 -11.74 13.23
N LYS A 223 7.44 -11.10 14.39
CA LYS A 223 7.74 -11.79 15.66
C LYS A 223 6.49 -12.29 16.37
N SER A 224 5.37 -11.61 16.18
CA SER A 224 4.07 -11.94 16.75
C SER A 224 3.18 -12.62 15.71
N GLN A 225 2.45 -13.66 16.10
CA GLN A 225 1.46 -14.31 15.24
C GLN A 225 0.14 -13.52 15.25
N PHE A 226 -0.26 -13.00 16.42
CA PHE A 226 -1.53 -12.27 16.59
C PHE A 226 -1.45 -10.84 16.08
N LEU A 227 -0.25 -10.28 15.95
CA LEU A 227 0.02 -8.97 15.37
C LEU A 227 1.06 -9.10 14.24
N ASN A 228 0.73 -9.89 13.22
CA ASN A 228 1.56 -10.01 12.01
C ASN A 228 1.02 -9.07 10.94
N PHE A 229 1.86 -8.15 10.47
CA PHE A 229 1.50 -7.19 9.43
C PHE A 229 2.73 -6.59 8.75
N ASN A 230 2.52 -6.04 7.55
CA ASN A 230 3.51 -5.24 6.80
C ASN A 230 2.80 -4.09 6.08
N LYS A 231 3.14 -2.85 6.45
CA LYS A 231 2.54 -1.63 5.88
C LYS A 231 3.59 -0.60 5.49
N LYS A 232 3.43 -0.01 4.30
CA LYS A 232 4.13 1.22 3.91
C LYS A 232 3.29 2.42 4.36
N ALA A 233 3.89 3.38 5.04
CA ALA A 233 3.23 4.55 5.59
C ALA A 233 4.13 5.78 5.52
N GLN A 234 3.57 6.97 5.65
CA GLN A 234 4.32 8.22 5.69
C GLN A 234 4.28 8.81 7.10
N GLY A 235 5.45 8.93 7.75
CA GLY A 235 5.52 9.38 9.13
C GLY A 235 6.91 9.36 9.71
N ILE A 236 6.98 9.09 11.00
CA ILE A 236 8.23 9.04 11.76
C ILE A 236 8.32 7.67 12.46
N SER A 237 9.49 7.08 12.41
CA SER A 237 9.85 5.86 13.15
C SER A 237 11.18 6.06 13.86
N THR A 238 11.28 5.59 15.08
CA THR A 238 12.51 5.60 15.87
C THR A 238 12.71 4.27 16.57
N SER A 239 13.97 3.84 16.69
CA SER A 239 14.35 2.68 17.50
C SER A 239 15.61 2.94 18.29
N PHE A 240 15.72 2.28 19.43
CA PHE A 240 16.85 2.36 20.35
C PHE A 240 17.26 0.96 20.79
N ASP A 241 18.54 0.67 20.67
CA ASP A 241 19.17 -0.58 21.14
C ASP A 241 20.02 -0.32 22.36
N PHE A 242 19.79 -1.09 23.41
CA PHE A 242 20.52 -1.02 24.69
C PHE A 242 21.10 -2.37 25.05
N GLY A 243 22.18 -2.36 25.84
CA GLY A 243 22.82 -3.56 26.36
C GLY A 243 24.00 -4.01 25.52
N GLY A 244 24.44 -5.24 25.75
CA GLY A 244 25.57 -5.88 25.08
C GLY A 244 25.18 -7.24 24.49
N GLU A 245 26.18 -8.10 24.22
CA GLU A 245 25.93 -9.40 23.57
C GLU A 245 25.06 -10.37 24.42
N ASP A 246 25.15 -10.30 25.75
CA ASP A 246 24.43 -11.19 26.66
C ASP A 246 23.04 -10.72 27.06
N ASN A 247 22.77 -9.42 26.97
CA ASN A 247 21.47 -8.80 27.29
C ASN A 247 21.20 -7.68 26.31
N LYS A 248 20.24 -7.89 25.41
CA LYS A 248 19.87 -6.94 24.39
C LYS A 248 18.43 -6.46 24.60
N THR A 249 18.25 -5.15 24.64
CA THR A 249 16.94 -4.51 24.69
C THR A 249 16.78 -3.63 23.47
N ASN A 250 15.70 -3.82 22.75
CA ASN A 250 15.28 -2.95 21.65
C ASN A 250 13.94 -2.30 22.02
N ILE A 251 13.81 -1.00 21.82
CA ILE A 251 12.56 -0.26 22.02
C ILE A 251 12.36 0.60 20.77
N PHE A 252 11.15 0.62 20.25
CA PHE A 252 10.82 1.44 19.08
C PHE A 252 9.45 2.08 19.20
N ALA A 253 9.26 3.17 18.47
CA ALA A 253 7.99 3.86 18.34
C ALA A 253 7.87 4.45 16.94
N SER A 254 6.68 4.35 16.36
CA SER A 254 6.36 4.88 15.04
C SER A 254 4.98 5.51 15.06
N ALA A 255 4.83 6.63 14.34
CA ALA A 255 3.56 7.29 14.08
C ALA A 255 3.52 7.71 12.62
N ALA A 256 2.50 7.31 11.89
CA ALA A 256 2.44 7.52 10.45
C ALA A 256 1.00 7.64 9.94
N LEU A 257 0.84 8.34 8.84
CA LEU A 257 -0.40 8.37 8.07
C LEU A 257 -0.36 7.24 7.03
N VAL A 258 -1.43 6.47 6.95
CA VAL A 258 -1.59 5.36 6.02
C VAL A 258 -2.65 5.71 4.99
N LYS A 259 -2.35 5.43 3.73
CA LYS A 259 -3.29 5.61 2.61
C LYS A 259 -3.99 4.30 2.24
N GLY A 260 -3.52 3.16 2.77
CA GLY A 260 -3.93 1.84 2.32
C GLY A 260 -4.76 1.05 3.32
N GLN A 261 -5.80 0.39 2.82
CA GLN A 261 -6.54 -0.65 3.51
C GLN A 261 -6.18 -2.03 2.98
N TYR A 262 -6.01 -3.02 3.87
CA TYR A 262 -5.75 -4.40 3.49
C TYR A 262 -7.01 -5.04 2.91
N ALA A 263 -6.87 -5.72 1.77
CA ALA A 263 -7.91 -6.53 1.15
C ALA A 263 -7.34 -7.84 0.61
N LYS A 264 -8.27 -8.76 0.33
CA LYS A 264 -7.97 -10.08 -0.22
C LYS A 264 -9.00 -10.44 -1.27
N SER A 265 -8.55 -10.78 -2.48
CA SER A 265 -9.38 -11.31 -3.55
C SER A 265 -9.05 -12.78 -3.81
N ASN A 266 -10.08 -13.59 -4.02
CA ASN A 266 -9.96 -15.02 -4.32
C ASN A 266 -10.59 -15.32 -5.68
N PHE A 267 -9.88 -16.10 -6.51
CA PHE A 267 -10.34 -16.53 -7.81
C PHE A 267 -10.10 -18.03 -7.99
N VAL A 268 -10.98 -18.66 -8.74
CA VAL A 268 -10.75 -20.02 -9.27
C VAL A 268 -10.17 -19.85 -10.67
N GLY A 269 -9.07 -20.52 -10.95
CA GLY A 269 -8.45 -20.51 -12.27
C GLY A 269 -9.41 -21.03 -13.34
N GLN A 270 -9.28 -20.50 -14.54
CA GLN A 270 -9.94 -21.01 -15.72
C GLN A 270 -8.86 -21.46 -16.70
N GLU A 271 -9.06 -22.59 -17.36
CA GLU A 271 -8.07 -23.18 -18.24
C GLU A 271 -7.61 -22.21 -19.32
N GLY A 272 -6.31 -21.88 -19.32
CA GLY A 272 -5.71 -20.95 -20.27
C GLY A 272 -6.04 -19.49 -20.08
N ASN A 273 -6.85 -19.11 -19.10
CA ASN A 273 -7.17 -17.71 -18.81
C ASN A 273 -6.06 -17.06 -17.96
N GLN A 274 -5.21 -16.27 -18.60
CA GLN A 274 -4.12 -15.55 -17.94
C GLN A 274 -4.57 -14.26 -17.25
N GLY A 275 -5.80 -13.81 -17.42
CA GLY A 275 -6.37 -12.60 -16.87
C GLY A 275 -6.84 -11.60 -17.94
N PRO A 276 -7.11 -10.35 -17.56
CA PRO A 276 -6.83 -9.75 -16.26
C PRO A 276 -7.79 -10.24 -15.15
N TYR A 277 -7.24 -10.50 -13.97
CA TYR A 277 -7.98 -10.79 -12.74
C TYR A 277 -8.19 -9.48 -11.98
N LYS A 278 -9.45 -9.02 -11.95
CA LYS A 278 -9.85 -7.75 -11.34
C LYS A 278 -9.91 -7.85 -9.82
N LEU A 279 -9.17 -6.99 -9.13
CA LEU A 279 -9.18 -6.90 -7.68
C LEU A 279 -10.38 -6.07 -7.20
N VAL A 280 -10.90 -6.40 -6.02
CA VAL A 280 -12.06 -5.74 -5.41
C VAL A 280 -11.74 -5.28 -4.00
N GLY A 281 -12.23 -4.12 -3.60
CA GLY A 281 -12.03 -3.62 -2.25
C GLY A 281 -12.71 -4.49 -1.18
N LYS A 282 -12.39 -4.21 0.07
CA LYS A 282 -12.87 -4.97 1.24
C LYS A 282 -14.40 -5.01 1.34
N ASN A 283 -15.07 -3.94 0.93
CA ASN A 283 -16.52 -3.80 0.94
C ASN A 283 -17.16 -4.06 -0.44
N GLY A 284 -16.39 -4.64 -1.39
CA GLY A 284 -16.86 -4.95 -2.74
C GLY A 284 -16.68 -3.82 -3.75
N GLU A 285 -15.87 -2.82 -3.46
CA GLU A 285 -15.54 -1.74 -4.38
C GLU A 285 -14.90 -2.32 -5.67
N LEU A 286 -15.50 -2.02 -6.82
CA LEU A 286 -15.10 -2.57 -8.12
C LEU A 286 -13.85 -1.89 -8.72
N TYR A 287 -13.52 -0.71 -8.23
CA TYR A 287 -12.36 0.06 -8.68
C TYR A 287 -11.46 0.35 -7.50
N VAL A 288 -10.31 -0.30 -7.46
CA VAL A 288 -9.35 -0.18 -6.39
C VAL A 288 -8.00 0.27 -6.94
N LEU A 289 -7.44 1.30 -6.33
CA LEU A 289 -6.10 1.76 -6.63
C LEU A 289 -5.13 1.04 -5.69
N VAL A 290 -4.41 0.05 -6.21
CA VAL A 290 -3.54 -0.81 -5.40
C VAL A 290 -2.24 -0.08 -5.06
N ILE A 291 -1.80 -0.16 -3.80
CA ILE A 291 -0.52 0.41 -3.36
C ILE A 291 0.62 -0.43 -3.91
N SER A 292 1.50 0.21 -4.65
CA SER A 292 2.61 -0.46 -5.31
C SER A 292 3.49 -1.25 -4.35
N GLY A 293 3.76 -2.52 -4.70
CA GLY A 293 4.59 -3.43 -3.92
C GLY A 293 3.93 -3.99 -2.67
N SER A 294 2.64 -3.72 -2.45
CA SER A 294 1.88 -4.30 -1.33
C SER A 294 1.26 -5.65 -1.68
N GLU A 295 1.18 -5.98 -2.96
CA GLU A 295 0.54 -7.20 -3.42
C GLU A 295 1.38 -8.44 -3.12
N ARG A 296 0.68 -9.52 -2.78
CA ARG A 296 1.21 -10.88 -2.61
C ARG A 296 0.27 -11.84 -3.34
N VAL A 297 0.74 -12.38 -4.45
CA VAL A 297 -0.05 -13.29 -5.30
C VAL A 297 0.30 -14.72 -4.96
N TYR A 298 -0.69 -15.50 -4.60
CA TYR A 298 -0.55 -16.91 -4.27
C TYR A 298 -1.36 -17.77 -5.24
N VAL A 299 -0.75 -18.85 -5.73
CA VAL A 299 -1.46 -19.88 -6.46
C VAL A 299 -1.26 -21.20 -5.73
N ASN A 300 -2.36 -21.86 -5.35
CA ASN A 300 -2.36 -23.07 -4.53
C ASN A 300 -1.50 -22.93 -3.26
N GLY A 301 -1.52 -21.74 -2.64
CA GLY A 301 -0.75 -21.39 -1.43
C GLY A 301 0.73 -21.10 -1.65
N ILE A 302 1.22 -21.13 -2.88
CA ILE A 302 2.61 -20.82 -3.22
C ILE A 302 2.69 -19.35 -3.64
N LEU A 303 3.56 -18.58 -2.98
CA LEU A 303 3.83 -17.19 -3.34
C LEU A 303 4.56 -17.11 -4.67
N LEU A 304 4.06 -16.29 -5.57
CA LEU A 304 4.60 -16.04 -6.90
C LEU A 304 5.47 -14.78 -6.94
N ASN A 305 6.28 -14.67 -8.00
CA ASN A 305 7.19 -13.57 -8.24
C ASN A 305 6.64 -12.63 -9.31
N ARG A 306 6.64 -11.32 -9.03
CA ARG A 306 6.27 -10.29 -10.00
C ARG A 306 7.37 -10.04 -11.00
N GLY A 307 6.99 -9.79 -12.26
CA GLY A 307 7.86 -9.32 -13.34
C GLY A 307 7.44 -9.87 -14.70
N GLU A 308 7.76 -9.15 -15.77
CA GLU A 308 7.47 -9.57 -17.16
C GLU A 308 8.07 -10.92 -17.54
N ASN A 309 9.27 -11.21 -17.01
CA ASN A 309 9.98 -12.48 -17.20
C ASN A 309 9.85 -13.41 -15.97
N LYS A 310 8.79 -13.24 -15.18
CA LYS A 310 8.44 -14.02 -13.99
C LYS A 310 7.02 -14.57 -14.12
N ASP A 311 6.31 -14.70 -12.99
CA ASP A 311 5.04 -15.40 -12.93
C ASP A 311 3.85 -14.50 -13.30
N TYR A 312 3.88 -13.20 -12.92
CA TYR A 312 2.78 -12.27 -13.15
C TYR A 312 3.24 -10.81 -13.26
N THR A 313 2.38 -9.98 -13.84
CA THR A 313 2.43 -8.52 -13.81
C THR A 313 1.17 -7.94 -13.16
N ILE A 314 1.24 -6.70 -12.72
CA ILE A 314 0.11 -5.99 -12.10
C ILE A 314 -0.04 -4.59 -12.68
N ASP A 315 -1.28 -4.20 -12.99
CA ASP A 315 -1.65 -2.80 -13.18
C ASP A 315 -2.22 -2.27 -11.86
N TYR A 316 -1.45 -1.42 -11.20
CA TYR A 316 -1.83 -0.87 -9.89
C TYR A 316 -3.02 0.10 -9.98
N ASN A 317 -3.16 0.81 -11.10
CA ASN A 317 -4.23 1.79 -11.28
C ASN A 317 -5.56 1.12 -11.65
N ALA A 318 -5.50 0.11 -12.50
CA ALA A 318 -6.67 -0.69 -12.85
C ALA A 318 -7.04 -1.69 -11.75
N GLY A 319 -6.12 -2.02 -10.84
CA GLY A 319 -6.30 -3.10 -9.86
C GLY A 319 -6.43 -4.46 -10.55
N GLU A 320 -5.52 -4.77 -11.48
CA GLU A 320 -5.61 -5.97 -12.32
C GLU A 320 -4.31 -6.76 -12.31
N ILE A 321 -4.43 -8.08 -12.18
CA ILE A 321 -3.31 -9.03 -12.26
C ILE A 321 -3.38 -9.78 -13.58
N LEU A 322 -2.25 -9.83 -14.28
CA LEU A 322 -2.07 -10.61 -15.50
C LEU A 322 -0.94 -11.62 -15.30
N PHE A 323 -1.24 -12.91 -15.47
CA PHE A 323 -0.22 -13.96 -15.43
C PHE A 323 0.55 -14.00 -16.74
N THR A 324 1.84 -14.25 -16.66
CA THR A 324 2.69 -14.34 -17.85
C THR A 324 2.54 -15.71 -18.54
N PRO A 325 2.93 -15.84 -19.81
CA PRO A 325 2.95 -17.14 -20.48
C PRO A 325 3.87 -18.19 -19.82
N LEU A 326 4.79 -17.76 -18.94
CA LEU A 326 5.65 -18.67 -18.18
C LEU A 326 4.91 -19.38 -17.04
N PHE A 327 3.77 -18.83 -16.62
CA PHE A 327 2.94 -19.38 -15.55
C PHE A 327 1.51 -19.58 -16.04
N THR A 328 1.25 -20.68 -16.76
CA THR A 328 -0.07 -21.00 -17.33
C THR A 328 -1.06 -21.33 -16.24
N ILE A 329 -2.21 -20.67 -16.25
CA ILE A 329 -3.30 -20.91 -15.33
C ILE A 329 -4.14 -22.10 -15.82
N THR A 330 -4.48 -23.01 -14.89
CA THR A 330 -5.37 -24.15 -15.12
C THR A 330 -6.62 -24.05 -14.24
N SER A 331 -7.68 -24.76 -14.64
CA SER A 331 -8.98 -24.77 -13.93
C SER A 331 -8.92 -25.23 -12.47
N GLU A 332 -7.84 -25.88 -12.06
CA GLU A 332 -7.67 -26.40 -10.69
C GLU A 332 -6.90 -25.46 -9.78
N MET A 333 -6.38 -24.38 -10.35
CA MET A 333 -5.61 -23.40 -9.59
C MET A 333 -6.54 -22.50 -8.80
N ARG A 334 -6.18 -22.29 -7.56
CA ARG A 334 -6.80 -21.30 -6.67
C ARG A 334 -5.85 -20.13 -6.55
N ILE A 335 -6.33 -18.99 -6.95
CA ILE A 335 -5.59 -17.74 -6.96
C ILE A 335 -6.08 -16.94 -5.76
N THR A 336 -5.16 -16.58 -4.88
CA THR A 336 -5.43 -15.68 -3.76
C THR A 336 -4.47 -14.51 -3.84
N ILE A 337 -5.01 -13.30 -3.83
CA ILE A 337 -4.24 -12.08 -3.92
C ILE A 337 -4.54 -11.25 -2.69
N GLU A 338 -3.49 -10.96 -1.90
CA GLU A 338 -3.52 -10.02 -0.79
C GLU A 338 -2.87 -8.73 -1.24
N TYR A 339 -3.45 -7.60 -0.89
CA TYR A 339 -2.95 -6.28 -1.27
C TYR A 339 -3.47 -5.20 -0.35
N GLN A 340 -2.84 -4.03 -0.42
CA GLN A 340 -3.37 -2.81 0.16
C GLN A 340 -3.84 -1.91 -0.99
N TYR A 341 -5.00 -1.30 -0.83
CA TYR A 341 -5.55 -0.37 -1.81
C TYR A 341 -5.86 0.98 -1.16
N SER A 342 -5.77 2.03 -1.94
CA SER A 342 -6.02 3.38 -1.46
C SER A 342 -7.50 3.56 -1.17
N GLU A 343 -7.83 3.69 0.11
CA GLU A 343 -9.14 4.11 0.57
C GLU A 343 -9.06 5.60 0.93
N GLN A 344 -9.92 6.39 0.35
CA GLN A 344 -9.86 7.84 0.47
C GLN A 344 -11.04 8.43 1.29
N ASN A 345 -11.68 7.61 2.12
CA ASN A 345 -12.85 8.08 2.89
C ASN A 345 -12.44 8.94 4.09
N TYR A 346 -11.39 8.56 4.82
CA TYR A 346 -10.86 9.27 5.97
C TYR A 346 -9.34 9.32 5.98
N THR A 347 -8.79 10.35 6.62
CA THR A 347 -7.37 10.35 7.00
C THR A 347 -7.16 9.29 8.07
N ARG A 348 -6.21 8.37 7.87
CA ARG A 348 -5.94 7.24 8.77
C ARG A 348 -4.57 7.38 9.42
N LEU A 349 -4.56 7.37 10.76
CA LEU A 349 -3.35 7.41 11.57
C LEU A 349 -3.02 6.00 12.06
N VAL A 350 -1.75 5.62 11.93
CA VAL A 350 -1.21 4.41 12.53
C VAL A 350 -0.15 4.76 13.55
N THR A 351 -0.22 4.14 14.71
CA THR A 351 0.85 4.14 15.72
C THR A 351 1.28 2.70 15.99
N TYR A 352 2.59 2.47 16.04
CA TYR A 352 3.16 1.17 16.34
C TYR A 352 4.33 1.34 17.29
N VAL A 353 4.18 0.79 18.47
CA VAL A 353 5.15 0.91 19.57
C VAL A 353 5.45 -0.48 20.10
N GLY A 354 6.67 -0.72 20.48
CA GLY A 354 7.02 -1.99 21.10
C GLY A 354 8.45 -2.06 21.56
N GLY A 355 8.78 -3.22 22.10
CA GLY A 355 10.13 -3.52 22.50
C GLY A 355 10.34 -4.98 22.81
N THR A 356 11.59 -5.39 22.80
CA THR A 356 12.02 -6.72 23.18
C THR A 356 13.19 -6.64 24.13
N HIS A 357 13.20 -7.53 25.10
CA HIS A 357 14.37 -7.77 25.93
C HIS A 357 14.77 -9.24 25.82
N GLU A 358 16.00 -9.50 25.47
CA GLU A 358 16.52 -10.84 25.21
C GLU A 358 17.79 -11.09 26.03
N ASN A 359 17.85 -12.26 26.64
CA ASN A 359 19.08 -12.79 27.22
C ASN A 359 19.31 -14.25 26.77
N LYS A 360 20.36 -14.90 27.27
CA LYS A 360 20.72 -16.27 26.88
C LYS A 360 19.61 -17.30 27.14
N LYS A 361 18.75 -17.09 28.13
CA LYS A 361 17.75 -18.09 28.54
C LYS A 361 16.33 -17.69 28.27
N TRP A 362 16.02 -16.42 28.18
CA TRP A 362 14.66 -15.95 27.96
C TRP A 362 14.62 -14.67 27.12
N SER A 363 13.54 -14.46 26.43
CA SER A 363 13.21 -13.19 25.80
C SER A 363 11.75 -12.83 26.07
N LEU A 364 11.49 -11.54 26.26
CA LEU A 364 10.16 -10.97 26.41
C LEU A 364 9.97 -9.88 25.36
N GLY A 365 8.77 -9.77 24.82
CA GLY A 365 8.43 -8.74 23.87
C GLY A 365 7.01 -8.23 24.10
N GLY A 366 6.81 -6.94 23.88
CA GLY A 366 5.49 -6.31 23.92
C GLY A 366 5.33 -5.38 22.73
N TYR A 367 4.16 -5.42 22.09
CA TYR A 367 3.85 -4.61 20.94
C TYR A 367 2.43 -4.05 21.06
N LEU A 368 2.27 -2.82 20.66
CA LEU A 368 0.97 -2.14 20.57
C LEU A 368 0.86 -1.52 19.17
N TYR A 369 -0.16 -1.92 18.45
CA TYR A 369 -0.57 -1.36 17.18
C TYR A 369 -1.93 -0.67 17.33
N SER A 370 -2.07 0.51 16.76
CA SER A 370 -3.34 1.22 16.70
C SER A 370 -3.45 1.91 15.34
N GLU A 371 -4.49 1.57 14.61
CA GLU A 371 -4.87 2.17 13.32
C GLU A 371 -6.27 2.75 13.51
N SER A 372 -6.41 4.04 13.27
CA SER A 372 -7.67 4.76 13.50
C SER A 372 -7.92 5.80 12.43
N ASP A 373 -9.12 5.82 11.90
CA ASP A 373 -9.61 6.91 11.09
C ASP A 373 -9.81 8.17 11.92
N LEU A 374 -9.45 9.32 11.37
CA LEU A 374 -9.69 10.61 12.01
C LEU A 374 -11.14 11.02 11.75
N LYS A 375 -12.01 10.76 12.71
CA LYS A 375 -13.46 10.96 12.67
C LYS A 375 -13.89 12.33 12.09
N ASN A 376 -13.12 13.39 12.36
CA ASN A 376 -13.42 14.76 11.94
C ASN A 376 -12.71 15.18 10.67
N GLN A 377 -12.07 14.26 9.96
CA GLN A 377 -11.32 14.53 8.70
C GLN A 377 -11.72 13.56 7.58
N PRO A 378 -13.01 13.58 7.17
CA PRO A 378 -13.41 12.87 5.96
C PRO A 378 -12.77 13.53 4.74
N LEU A 379 -12.34 12.71 3.77
CA LEU A 379 -11.62 13.18 2.56
C LEU A 379 -12.54 13.31 1.34
N GLN A 380 -13.42 12.34 1.12
CA GLN A 380 -14.29 12.30 -0.07
C GLN A 380 -15.78 12.52 0.23
N GLN A 381 -16.15 12.57 1.47
CA GLN A 381 -17.53 12.80 1.90
C GLN A 381 -17.60 14.00 2.83
N SER A 382 -18.59 14.87 2.62
CA SER A 382 -18.95 15.92 3.57
C SER A 382 -20.20 15.46 4.30
N LEU A 383 -20.05 15.01 5.55
CA LEU A 383 -21.16 14.50 6.34
C LEU A 383 -21.98 15.64 6.91
N SER A 384 -23.29 15.62 6.66
CA SER A 384 -24.24 16.48 7.38
C SER A 384 -24.50 15.95 8.79
N THR A 385 -25.15 16.77 9.62
CA THR A 385 -25.55 16.36 10.98
C THR A 385 -26.49 15.14 10.93
N GLU A 386 -27.43 15.13 9.99
CA GLU A 386 -28.34 14.00 9.78
C GLU A 386 -27.61 12.73 9.36
N GLN A 387 -26.64 12.84 8.46
CA GLN A 387 -25.85 11.71 8.02
C GLN A 387 -24.96 11.16 9.14
N THR A 388 -24.43 12.04 9.98
CA THR A 388 -23.68 11.63 11.17
C THR A 388 -24.59 10.90 12.17
N GLN A 389 -25.85 11.34 12.32
CA GLN A 389 -26.83 10.67 13.16
C GLN A 389 -27.21 9.30 12.60
N ILE A 390 -27.41 9.18 11.28
CA ILE A 390 -27.66 7.87 10.64
C ILE A 390 -26.50 6.90 10.94
N LEU A 391 -25.25 7.35 10.84
CA LEU A 391 -24.10 6.53 11.19
C LEU A 391 -24.11 6.15 12.67
N ALA A 392 -24.47 7.07 13.58
CA ALA A 392 -24.56 6.78 15.01
C ALA A 392 -25.64 5.74 15.35
N ASP A 393 -26.76 5.78 14.64
CA ASP A 393 -27.90 4.88 14.87
C ASP A 393 -27.71 3.52 14.17
N ALA A 394 -26.85 3.42 13.17
CA ALA A 394 -26.64 2.23 12.38
C ALA A 394 -25.86 1.12 13.13
N GLY A 395 -25.16 1.44 14.22
CA GLY A 395 -24.23 0.47 14.81
C GLY A 395 -23.12 0.10 13.86
N ASP A 396 -22.75 -1.18 13.82
CA ASP A 396 -21.78 -1.78 12.91
C ASP A 396 -22.39 -2.27 11.58
N ASP A 397 -23.72 -2.15 11.41
CA ASP A 397 -24.42 -2.68 10.24
C ASP A 397 -24.31 -1.74 9.04
N MET A 398 -23.46 -2.08 8.07
CA MET A 398 -23.28 -1.32 6.83
C MET A 398 -24.56 -1.17 5.99
N ASN A 399 -25.54 -2.08 6.12
CA ASN A 399 -26.80 -1.98 5.39
C ASN A 399 -27.67 -0.82 5.90
N LEU A 400 -27.47 -0.40 7.15
CA LEU A 400 -28.15 0.74 7.77
C LEU A 400 -27.42 2.07 7.54
N MET A 401 -26.17 2.05 7.09
CA MET A 401 -25.35 3.24 6.80
C MET A 401 -25.72 3.87 5.45
N VAL A 402 -26.99 4.19 5.27
CA VAL A 402 -27.51 4.72 4.01
C VAL A 402 -28.33 6.00 4.28
N ALA A 403 -28.10 7.02 3.46
CA ALA A 403 -28.83 8.27 3.52
C ALA A 403 -29.62 8.50 2.22
N PRO A 404 -30.77 9.21 2.27
CA PRO A 404 -31.45 9.66 1.07
C PRO A 404 -30.53 10.52 0.20
N SER A 405 -30.58 10.30 -1.12
CA SER A 405 -29.75 11.05 -2.07
C SER A 405 -30.45 12.24 -2.69
N ALA A 406 -31.79 12.31 -2.58
CA ALA A 406 -32.62 13.28 -3.24
C ALA A 406 -32.63 14.64 -2.51
N TYR A 407 -32.42 15.71 -3.24
CA TYR A 407 -32.62 17.08 -2.74
C TYR A 407 -33.37 17.92 -3.78
N LEU A 408 -34.12 18.91 -3.30
CA LEU A 408 -34.84 19.87 -4.15
C LEU A 408 -33.87 20.63 -5.06
N ASP A 409 -34.17 20.69 -6.33
CA ASP A 409 -33.37 21.43 -7.34
C ASP A 409 -34.28 22.14 -8.34
N SER A 410 -33.79 23.24 -8.91
CA SER A 410 -34.49 24.01 -9.89
C SER A 410 -34.36 23.40 -11.29
N TYR A 411 -35.42 23.52 -12.09
CA TYR A 411 -35.43 23.08 -13.49
C TYR A 411 -34.24 23.64 -14.27
N SER A 412 -33.64 22.80 -15.07
CA SER A 412 -32.60 23.17 -16.04
C SER A 412 -32.53 22.11 -17.12
N ASP A 413 -32.45 22.54 -18.39
CA ASP A 413 -32.35 21.66 -19.57
C ASP A 413 -31.09 20.77 -19.56
N ASN A 414 -30.08 21.15 -18.78
CA ASN A 414 -28.79 20.42 -18.68
C ASN A 414 -28.74 19.47 -17.49
N LYS A 415 -29.86 19.30 -16.74
CA LYS A 415 -29.92 18.43 -15.56
C LYS A 415 -30.94 17.32 -15.79
N ILE A 416 -30.61 16.13 -15.23
CA ILE A 416 -31.56 15.03 -15.11
C ILE A 416 -32.21 15.14 -13.75
N LEU A 417 -33.51 15.46 -13.75
CA LEU A 417 -34.28 15.69 -12.54
C LEU A 417 -35.45 14.72 -12.45
N TYR A 418 -35.94 14.53 -11.25
CA TYR A 418 -36.99 13.59 -10.90
C TYR A 418 -38.07 14.29 -10.12
N LYS A 419 -39.33 13.90 -10.31
CA LYS A 419 -40.42 14.26 -9.42
C LYS A 419 -40.76 13.13 -8.50
N LYS A 420 -41.34 13.42 -7.32
CA LYS A 420 -41.88 12.43 -6.42
C LYS A 420 -43.29 12.02 -6.87
N THR A 421 -43.51 10.71 -6.95
CA THR A 421 -44.79 10.11 -7.32
C THR A 421 -45.10 8.98 -6.35
N ILE A 422 -46.34 8.71 -6.06
CA ILE A 422 -46.78 7.60 -5.21
C ILE A 422 -47.27 6.46 -6.09
N ILE A 423 -46.63 5.32 -6.06
CA ILE A 423 -47.03 4.09 -6.74
C ILE A 423 -47.30 3.04 -5.66
N ASN A 424 -48.52 2.51 -5.64
CA ASN A 424 -48.98 1.51 -4.68
C ASN A 424 -48.68 1.86 -3.20
N GLY A 425 -48.80 3.19 -2.86
CA GLY A 425 -48.52 3.68 -1.51
C GLY A 425 -47.08 3.91 -1.17
N VAL A 426 -46.14 3.68 -2.09
CA VAL A 426 -44.71 3.91 -1.92
C VAL A 426 -44.33 5.20 -2.67
N GLU A 427 -43.60 6.09 -1.99
CA GLU A 427 -43.01 7.28 -2.61
C GLU A 427 -41.83 6.89 -3.48
N VAL A 428 -41.89 7.24 -4.79
CA VAL A 428 -40.84 6.90 -5.76
C VAL A 428 -40.44 8.14 -6.58
N PHE A 429 -39.27 8.08 -7.15
CA PHE A 429 -38.74 9.12 -8.06
C PHE A 429 -38.95 8.73 -9.51
N GLU A 430 -39.65 9.55 -10.25
CA GLU A 430 -39.93 9.41 -11.69
C GLU A 430 -39.23 10.54 -12.44
N TYR A 431 -38.53 10.22 -13.54
CA TYR A 431 -37.86 11.21 -14.37
C TYR A 431 -38.88 12.24 -14.88
N SER A 432 -38.59 13.53 -14.75
CA SER A 432 -39.39 14.60 -15.28
C SER A 432 -38.51 15.71 -15.87
N ASN A 433 -38.92 16.19 -17.06
CA ASN A 433 -38.40 17.37 -17.75
C ASN A 433 -39.40 18.52 -17.76
N ASN A 434 -40.45 18.47 -16.94
CA ASN A 434 -41.44 19.48 -16.82
C ASN A 434 -41.08 20.54 -15.78
N SER A 435 -40.92 21.78 -16.21
CA SER A 435 -40.56 22.91 -15.34
C SER A 435 -41.61 23.29 -14.28
N GLN A 436 -42.84 22.76 -14.41
CA GLN A 436 -43.94 23.00 -13.46
C GLN A 436 -43.95 21.96 -12.32
N ASP A 437 -43.22 20.86 -12.44
CA ASP A 437 -43.14 19.85 -11.39
C ASP A 437 -42.23 20.32 -10.27
N VAL A 438 -42.47 19.81 -9.05
CA VAL A 438 -41.50 19.91 -7.94
C VAL A 438 -40.38 18.92 -8.21
N LEU A 439 -39.19 19.44 -8.52
CA LEU A 439 -38.11 18.65 -9.06
C LEU A 439 -37.02 18.39 -7.98
N TYR A 440 -36.45 17.20 -8.08
CA TYR A 440 -35.37 16.71 -7.22
C TYR A 440 -34.19 16.29 -8.07
N ASN A 441 -33.00 16.62 -7.61
CA ASN A 441 -31.78 15.99 -8.08
C ASN A 441 -31.56 14.73 -7.24
N VAL A 442 -31.44 13.58 -7.91
CA VAL A 442 -31.38 12.26 -7.26
C VAL A 442 -30.15 11.50 -7.75
N LYS A 443 -29.31 11.05 -6.83
CA LYS A 443 -28.23 10.12 -7.13
C LYS A 443 -28.70 8.69 -6.89
N PHE A 444 -28.49 7.82 -7.87
CA PHE A 444 -28.80 6.40 -7.74
C PHE A 444 -27.48 5.61 -7.57
N ASN A 445 -27.40 4.89 -6.49
CA ASN A 445 -26.29 3.98 -6.24
C ASN A 445 -26.66 2.54 -6.62
N GLN A 446 -25.69 1.85 -7.21
CA GLN A 446 -25.83 0.45 -7.53
C GLN A 446 -25.81 -0.38 -6.26
N VAL A 447 -26.78 -1.26 -6.11
CA VAL A 447 -26.88 -2.26 -5.04
C VAL A 447 -26.81 -3.67 -5.66
N ALA A 448 -26.77 -4.70 -4.85
CA ALA A 448 -26.76 -6.07 -5.35
C ALA A 448 -28.01 -6.36 -6.21
N ALA A 449 -27.89 -7.29 -7.13
CA ALA A 449 -29.00 -7.71 -7.98
C ALA A 449 -30.21 -8.14 -7.13
N ASN A 450 -31.41 -7.67 -7.50
CA ASN A 450 -32.65 -7.90 -6.77
C ASN A 450 -32.66 -7.35 -5.33
N LYS A 451 -31.90 -6.29 -5.08
CA LYS A 451 -31.87 -5.56 -3.80
C LYS A 451 -32.28 -4.09 -3.93
N GLY A 452 -32.49 -3.61 -5.16
CA GLY A 452 -32.91 -2.26 -5.45
C GLY A 452 -34.28 -2.23 -6.19
N ASN A 453 -34.93 -1.06 -6.17
CA ASN A 453 -36.23 -0.83 -6.79
C ASN A 453 -36.12 -0.03 -8.09
N TYR A 454 -34.89 0.23 -8.58
CA TYR A 454 -34.65 0.96 -9.80
C TYR A 454 -33.75 0.19 -10.76
N ILE A 455 -33.99 0.41 -12.06
CA ILE A 455 -33.15 -0.08 -13.15
C ILE A 455 -32.66 1.08 -14.01
N LEU A 456 -31.55 0.90 -14.69
CA LEU A 456 -31.02 1.87 -15.65
C LEU A 456 -31.79 1.75 -16.95
N LYS A 457 -32.64 2.75 -17.26
CA LYS A 457 -33.44 2.79 -18.51
C LYS A 457 -32.63 3.30 -19.69
N ASN A 458 -31.81 4.32 -19.49
CA ASN A 458 -30.95 4.88 -20.52
C ASN A 458 -29.50 4.96 -20.03
N ALA A 459 -28.62 4.38 -20.81
CA ALA A 459 -27.18 4.25 -20.50
C ALA A 459 -26.29 5.17 -21.35
N ALA A 460 -26.84 6.22 -21.96
CA ALA A 460 -26.02 7.17 -22.72
C ALA A 460 -24.99 7.85 -21.81
N ALA A 461 -23.80 8.11 -22.33
CA ALA A 461 -22.68 8.64 -21.52
C ALA A 461 -22.99 9.97 -20.81
N ILE A 462 -23.94 10.75 -21.37
CA ILE A 462 -24.31 12.08 -20.88
C ILE A 462 -25.65 12.06 -20.10
N SER A 463 -26.47 10.99 -20.24
CA SER A 463 -27.82 10.92 -19.64
C SER A 463 -28.12 9.52 -19.12
N ARG A 464 -27.83 9.26 -17.85
CA ARG A 464 -28.27 8.05 -17.17
C ARG A 464 -29.63 8.32 -16.51
N ILE A 465 -30.69 7.72 -17.04
CA ILE A 465 -32.02 7.81 -16.47
C ILE A 465 -32.39 6.50 -15.84
N TYR A 466 -32.86 6.58 -14.61
CA TYR A 466 -33.28 5.42 -13.80
C TYR A 466 -34.78 5.40 -13.71
N GLU A 467 -35.36 4.21 -13.73
CA GLU A 467 -36.82 3.96 -13.71
C GLU A 467 -37.14 3.01 -12.55
N TYR A 468 -38.17 3.34 -11.81
CA TYR A 468 -38.71 2.49 -10.76
C TYR A 468 -39.33 1.22 -11.36
N ILE A 469 -39.06 0.09 -10.72
CA ILE A 469 -39.66 -1.20 -11.04
C ILE A 469 -40.31 -1.79 -9.78
N GLU A 470 -41.56 -2.20 -9.90
CA GLU A 470 -42.30 -2.73 -8.77
C GLU A 470 -41.70 -4.05 -8.29
N PRO A 471 -41.61 -4.24 -6.95
CA PRO A 471 -41.23 -5.51 -6.38
C PRO A 471 -42.22 -6.62 -6.77
N LEU A 472 -41.70 -7.79 -7.17
CA LEU A 472 -42.53 -8.98 -7.45
C LEU A 472 -42.59 -9.85 -6.18
N ASN A 473 -43.80 -10.05 -5.65
CA ASN A 473 -44.02 -10.81 -4.39
C ASN A 473 -43.17 -10.30 -3.20
N GLY A 474 -42.98 -8.96 -3.13
CA GLY A 474 -42.17 -8.32 -2.10
C GLY A 474 -40.64 -8.39 -2.31
N ILE A 475 -40.19 -8.94 -3.43
CA ILE A 475 -38.78 -9.02 -3.79
C ILE A 475 -38.46 -7.89 -4.79
N PRO A 476 -37.52 -6.98 -4.49
CA PRO A 476 -37.05 -5.95 -5.42
C PRO A 476 -36.53 -6.58 -6.73
N GLN A 477 -36.74 -5.91 -7.84
CA GLN A 477 -36.39 -6.42 -9.17
C GLN A 477 -35.26 -5.63 -9.84
N GLY A 478 -34.85 -4.53 -9.23
CA GLY A 478 -33.78 -3.67 -9.71
C GLY A 478 -32.45 -3.90 -9.01
N ASN A 479 -31.48 -3.10 -9.40
CA ASN A 479 -30.14 -3.09 -8.86
C ASN A 479 -29.61 -1.66 -8.58
N TYR A 480 -30.52 -0.69 -8.47
CA TYR A 480 -30.22 0.69 -8.08
C TYR A 480 -31.21 1.18 -7.02
N GLU A 481 -30.72 2.07 -6.14
CA GLU A 481 -31.52 2.75 -5.12
C GLU A 481 -31.14 4.24 -5.04
N PRO A 482 -32.12 5.15 -4.73
CA PRO A 482 -31.88 6.60 -4.58
C PRO A 482 -31.28 6.93 -3.23
N ILE A 483 -30.11 6.35 -2.92
CA ILE A 483 -29.41 6.45 -1.64
C ILE A 483 -27.96 6.87 -1.83
N ILE A 484 -27.38 7.42 -0.75
CA ILE A 484 -25.95 7.62 -0.60
C ILE A 484 -25.47 6.58 0.40
N LEU A 485 -24.50 5.77 0.01
CA LEU A 485 -23.80 4.88 0.95
C LEU A 485 -22.86 5.71 1.80
N LEU A 486 -23.06 5.68 3.10
CA LEU A 486 -22.20 6.35 4.06
C LEU A 486 -21.12 5.37 4.51
N VAL A 487 -19.93 5.87 4.72
CA VAL A 487 -18.80 5.09 5.24
C VAL A 487 -18.47 5.60 6.63
N ALA A 488 -18.53 4.72 7.61
CA ALA A 488 -18.14 5.05 8.98
C ALA A 488 -16.63 5.02 9.17
N PRO A 489 -16.07 5.88 10.02
CA PRO A 489 -14.66 5.80 10.43
C PRO A 489 -14.45 4.59 11.34
N ILE A 490 -13.36 3.87 11.13
CA ILE A 490 -13.04 2.63 11.83
C ILE A 490 -11.78 2.76 12.70
N LYS A 491 -11.65 1.87 13.68
CA LYS A 491 -10.47 1.78 14.53
C LYS A 491 -10.13 0.33 14.82
N THR A 492 -8.88 -0.05 14.59
CA THR A 492 -8.33 -1.37 14.91
C THR A 492 -7.13 -1.21 15.82
N GLN A 493 -7.17 -1.83 16.98
CA GLN A 493 -6.07 -1.85 17.94
C GLN A 493 -5.74 -3.30 18.29
N VAL A 494 -4.45 -3.61 18.33
CA VAL A 494 -3.96 -4.92 18.75
C VAL A 494 -2.77 -4.74 19.67
N ALA A 495 -2.84 -5.31 20.84
CA ALA A 495 -1.74 -5.39 21.79
C ALA A 495 -1.29 -6.84 21.92
N THR A 496 0.02 -7.11 21.88
CA THR A 496 0.54 -8.45 22.07
C THR A 496 1.69 -8.47 23.07
N PHE A 497 1.70 -9.49 23.89
CA PHE A 497 2.79 -9.82 24.81
C PHE A 497 3.27 -11.23 24.54
N LEU A 498 4.55 -11.38 24.30
CA LEU A 498 5.16 -12.67 23.95
C LEU A 498 6.40 -12.93 24.80
N GLY A 499 6.61 -14.19 25.09
CA GLY A 499 7.76 -14.63 25.84
C GLY A 499 8.31 -15.95 25.33
N LYS A 500 9.60 -16.11 25.45
CA LYS A 500 10.34 -17.32 25.10
C LYS A 500 11.27 -17.69 26.25
N TYR A 501 11.28 -18.95 26.60
CA TYR A 501 12.09 -19.46 27.66
C TYR A 501 12.81 -20.75 27.25
N ASN A 502 14.14 -20.75 27.38
CA ASN A 502 15.02 -21.87 27.10
C ASN A 502 15.68 -22.33 28.39
N PRO A 503 15.02 -23.11 29.27
CA PRO A 503 15.59 -23.57 30.52
C PRO A 503 16.83 -24.41 30.28
N THR A 504 16.88 -25.17 29.20
CA THR A 504 18.01 -25.98 28.75
C THR A 504 18.15 -25.85 27.22
N GLU A 505 19.27 -26.30 26.67
CA GLU A 505 19.45 -26.37 25.19
C GLU A 505 18.49 -27.37 24.50
N LYS A 506 17.80 -28.19 25.28
CA LYS A 506 16.85 -29.21 24.79
C LYS A 506 15.39 -28.79 24.88
N THR A 507 15.10 -27.77 25.66
CA THR A 507 13.72 -27.34 25.97
C THR A 507 13.51 -25.92 25.52
N LEU A 508 12.44 -25.70 24.73
CA LEU A 508 11.99 -24.40 24.33
C LEU A 508 10.50 -24.29 24.71
N ILE A 509 10.14 -23.23 25.38
CA ILE A 509 8.75 -22.86 25.66
C ILE A 509 8.57 -21.42 25.18
N ASP A 510 7.58 -21.15 24.38
CA ASP A 510 7.17 -19.80 24.03
C ASP A 510 5.66 -19.63 24.17
N PHE A 511 5.26 -18.42 24.50
CA PHE A 511 3.86 -18.04 24.64
C PHE A 511 3.60 -16.68 24.02
N GLU A 512 2.36 -16.46 23.66
CA GLU A 512 1.89 -15.17 23.15
C GLU A 512 0.44 -14.94 23.63
N ILE A 513 0.16 -13.72 24.08
CA ILE A 513 -1.16 -13.24 24.44
C ILE A 513 -1.45 -12.04 23.58
N GLY A 514 -2.60 -12.02 22.92
CA GLY A 514 -3.07 -10.92 22.08
C GLY A 514 -4.40 -10.40 22.58
N LEU A 515 -4.53 -9.10 22.62
CA LEU A 515 -5.78 -8.37 22.89
C LEU A 515 -6.07 -7.51 21.66
N SER A 516 -7.29 -7.56 21.15
CA SER A 516 -7.73 -6.70 20.05
C SER A 516 -8.93 -5.85 20.46
N ASN A 517 -9.04 -4.68 19.85
CA ASN A 517 -10.22 -3.84 19.85
C ASN A 517 -10.47 -3.39 18.41
N ASN A 518 -11.60 -3.77 17.82
CA ASN A 518 -11.94 -3.51 16.43
C ASN A 518 -13.32 -2.87 16.34
N ASP A 519 -13.34 -1.56 16.34
CA ASP A 519 -14.53 -0.72 16.26
C ASP A 519 -14.75 -0.34 14.78
N LYS A 520 -15.88 -0.74 14.23
CA LYS A 520 -16.22 -0.54 12.80
C LYS A 520 -17.03 0.72 12.56
N ASN A 521 -17.40 1.45 13.61
CA ASN A 521 -18.14 2.69 13.50
C ASN A 521 -17.91 3.62 14.69
N LEU A 522 -16.91 4.47 14.60
CA LEU A 522 -16.56 5.44 15.65
C LEU A 522 -17.66 6.48 15.95
N PHE A 523 -18.73 6.57 15.14
CA PHE A 523 -19.88 7.44 15.44
C PHE A 523 -20.89 6.77 16.36
N SER A 524 -20.94 5.43 16.39
CA SER A 524 -21.88 4.67 17.19
C SER A 524 -21.24 4.11 18.45
N SER A 525 -22.04 3.89 19.47
CA SER A 525 -21.71 3.06 20.64
C SER A 525 -22.62 1.83 20.73
N ILE A 526 -23.49 1.63 19.76
CA ILE A 526 -24.28 0.43 19.60
C ILE A 526 -23.33 -0.69 19.17
N ASP A 527 -23.47 -1.89 19.71
CA ASP A 527 -22.66 -3.08 19.41
C ASP A 527 -21.19 -3.07 19.91
N ASP A 528 -20.73 -2.08 20.65
CA ASP A 528 -19.36 -2.00 21.18
C ASP A 528 -18.93 -3.21 22.05
N SER A 529 -19.88 -4.01 22.51
CA SER A 529 -19.63 -5.20 23.35
C SER A 529 -18.84 -6.31 22.62
N ASN A 530 -18.87 -6.34 21.28
CA ASN A 530 -18.15 -7.31 20.44
C ASN A 530 -16.83 -6.76 19.87
N ASN A 531 -16.45 -5.52 20.19
CA ASN A 531 -15.23 -4.89 19.67
C ASN A 531 -13.95 -5.51 20.25
N THR A 532 -14.01 -6.11 21.45
CA THR A 532 -12.84 -6.62 22.15
C THR A 532 -12.72 -8.14 22.05
N GLY A 533 -11.51 -8.61 21.78
CA GLY A 533 -11.21 -10.03 21.72
C GLY A 533 -9.86 -10.39 22.33
N LEU A 534 -9.77 -11.62 22.84
CA LEU A 534 -8.57 -12.22 23.40
C LEU A 534 -8.10 -13.39 22.53
N ALA A 535 -6.80 -13.48 22.32
CA ALA A 535 -6.16 -14.66 21.77
C ALA A 535 -4.94 -15.06 22.60
N THR A 536 -4.70 -16.37 22.71
CA THR A 536 -3.56 -16.91 23.44
C THR A 536 -2.90 -18.06 22.69
N LYS A 537 -1.61 -18.20 22.84
CA LYS A 537 -0.84 -19.28 22.27
C LYS A 537 0.22 -19.73 23.26
N ILE A 538 0.42 -21.04 23.35
CA ILE A 538 1.57 -21.63 24.04
C ILE A 538 2.17 -22.70 23.14
N ASN A 539 3.47 -22.72 23.03
CA ASN A 539 4.23 -23.69 22.27
C ASN A 539 5.34 -24.29 23.15
N ALA A 540 5.47 -25.57 23.13
CA ALA A 540 6.53 -26.29 23.84
C ALA A 540 7.22 -27.25 22.89
N ARG A 541 8.56 -27.28 22.96
CA ARG A 541 9.39 -28.22 22.20
C ARG A 541 10.44 -28.80 23.12
N GLN A 542 10.53 -30.12 23.08
CA GLN A 542 11.48 -30.90 23.90
C GLN A 542 12.29 -31.83 23.02
N ARG A 543 13.60 -31.78 23.10
CA ARG A 543 14.48 -32.76 22.51
C ARG A 543 14.51 -34.01 23.39
N LEU A 544 13.93 -35.06 22.85
CA LEU A 544 13.90 -36.37 23.57
C LEU A 544 15.16 -37.15 23.40
N PHE A 545 15.76 -37.10 22.22
CA PHE A 545 16.88 -37.94 21.86
C PHE A 545 17.81 -37.17 20.89
N SER A 546 19.13 -37.35 21.08
CA SER A 546 20.17 -36.71 20.28
C SER A 546 21.40 -37.57 20.18
N LYS A 547 21.36 -38.58 19.29
CA LYS A 547 22.52 -39.38 18.87
C LYS A 547 22.64 -39.28 17.36
N LYS A 548 22.62 -40.39 16.63
CA LYS A 548 22.57 -40.44 15.17
C LYS A 548 21.32 -39.77 14.62
N TRP A 549 20.18 -39.93 15.31
CA TRP A 549 18.95 -39.22 15.08
C TRP A 549 18.71 -38.19 16.17
N LYS A 550 18.17 -37.05 15.81
CA LYS A 550 17.61 -36.06 16.74
C LYS A 550 16.10 -36.20 16.71
N VAL A 551 15.48 -36.43 17.87
CA VAL A 551 14.02 -36.54 17.98
C VAL A 551 13.52 -35.45 18.88
N ASP A 552 12.70 -34.59 18.35
CA ASP A 552 12.05 -33.48 19.05
C ASP A 552 10.52 -33.76 19.13
N ALA A 553 9.94 -33.69 20.32
CA ALA A 553 8.51 -33.62 20.52
C ALA A 553 8.10 -32.15 20.61
N PHE A 554 6.93 -31.83 20.06
CA PHE A 554 6.39 -30.48 20.13
C PHE A 554 4.88 -30.51 20.35
N ALA A 555 4.39 -29.47 21.03
CA ALA A 555 2.97 -29.19 21.20
C ALA A 555 2.73 -27.69 21.10
N ASN A 556 1.70 -27.29 20.41
CA ASN A 556 1.24 -25.92 20.27
C ASN A 556 -0.27 -25.91 20.55
N TYR A 557 -0.70 -25.00 21.41
CA TYR A 557 -2.09 -24.75 21.66
C TYR A 557 -2.40 -23.29 21.44
N GLN A 558 -3.44 -23.00 20.69
CA GLN A 558 -3.92 -21.66 20.40
C GLN A 558 -5.40 -21.57 20.72
N PHE A 559 -5.78 -20.45 21.31
CA PHE A 559 -7.17 -20.08 21.54
C PHE A 559 -7.38 -18.67 21.01
N ALA A 560 -8.48 -18.43 20.32
CA ALA A 560 -8.91 -17.10 19.91
C ALA A 560 -10.42 -16.96 20.09
N GLN A 561 -10.83 -15.88 20.75
CA GLN A 561 -12.24 -15.53 20.83
C GLN A 561 -12.77 -15.15 19.44
N LYS A 562 -14.09 -15.33 19.22
CA LYS A 562 -14.74 -14.98 17.94
C LYS A 562 -14.58 -13.51 17.55
N ASP A 563 -14.46 -12.64 18.53
CA ASP A 563 -14.35 -11.19 18.36
C ASP A 563 -12.88 -10.73 18.28
N PHE A 564 -11.92 -11.65 18.37
CA PHE A 564 -10.51 -11.32 18.19
C PHE A 564 -10.21 -11.00 16.73
N SER A 565 -9.74 -9.79 16.45
CA SER A 565 -9.40 -9.30 15.13
C SER A 565 -7.89 -9.10 14.98
N THR A 566 -7.36 -9.52 13.84
CA THR A 566 -5.96 -9.31 13.43
C THR A 566 -5.85 -8.16 12.42
N VAL A 567 -4.68 -7.58 12.29
CA VAL A 567 -4.42 -6.53 11.28
C VAL A 567 -4.44 -7.09 9.87
N GLU A 568 -3.77 -8.24 9.66
CA GLU A 568 -3.82 -9.02 8.44
C GLU A 568 -4.35 -10.43 8.77
N ARG A 569 -3.93 -11.46 8.07
CA ARG A 569 -4.37 -12.85 8.32
C ARG A 569 -3.67 -13.49 9.52
N LEU A 570 -4.39 -14.34 10.24
CA LEU A 570 -3.86 -15.11 11.36
C LEU A 570 -3.14 -16.40 10.91
N TYR A 571 -3.63 -17.07 9.88
CA TYR A 571 -3.15 -18.37 9.40
C TYR A 571 -2.65 -18.31 7.96
N SER A 572 -2.15 -19.45 7.47
CA SER A 572 -1.73 -19.61 6.07
C SER A 572 -2.89 -19.40 5.10
N ILE A 573 -2.56 -19.07 3.85
CA ILE A 573 -3.55 -18.82 2.78
C ILE A 573 -4.49 -20.02 2.57
N GLU A 574 -3.95 -21.24 2.64
CA GLU A 574 -4.72 -22.47 2.41
C GLU A 574 -5.40 -23.02 3.69
N PHE A 575 -5.31 -22.31 4.82
CA PHE A 575 -5.85 -22.82 6.10
C PHE A 575 -7.35 -23.19 6.00
N GLY A 576 -8.17 -22.31 5.43
CA GLY A 576 -9.59 -22.58 5.27
C GLY A 576 -9.87 -23.84 4.43
N ARG A 577 -9.11 -24.04 3.35
CA ARG A 577 -9.22 -25.25 2.51
C ARG A 577 -8.69 -26.49 3.21
N ASP A 578 -7.57 -26.35 3.90
CA ASP A 578 -6.94 -27.47 4.62
C ASP A 578 -7.85 -28.10 5.65
N TRP A 579 -8.82 -27.33 6.14
CA TRP A 579 -9.82 -27.73 7.11
C TRP A 579 -11.23 -27.86 6.51
N ASN A 580 -11.44 -27.57 5.23
CA ASN A 580 -12.76 -27.43 4.61
C ASN A 580 -13.71 -26.53 5.41
N LEU A 581 -13.20 -25.34 5.82
CA LEU A 581 -13.99 -24.37 6.55
C LEU A 581 -14.96 -23.65 5.60
N GLY A 582 -16.25 -23.66 5.93
CA GLY A 582 -17.25 -22.84 5.24
C GLY A 582 -17.12 -21.36 5.61
N THR A 583 -17.70 -20.49 4.78
CA THR A 583 -17.73 -19.02 4.99
C THR A 583 -18.49 -18.61 6.25
N THR A 584 -19.34 -19.46 6.77
CA THR A 584 -20.19 -19.25 7.96
C THR A 584 -19.61 -19.86 9.23
N THR A 585 -18.36 -20.35 9.22
CA THR A 585 -17.73 -20.92 10.42
C THR A 585 -17.34 -19.77 11.37
N ILE A 586 -18.14 -19.59 12.43
CA ILE A 586 -17.98 -18.55 13.44
C ILE A 586 -17.94 -19.23 14.82
N GLY A 587 -17.19 -18.69 15.76
CA GLY A 587 -17.12 -19.18 17.13
C GLY A 587 -15.75 -18.98 17.76
N ASN A 588 -15.67 -19.21 19.07
CA ASN A 588 -14.37 -19.23 19.73
C ASN A 588 -13.57 -20.42 19.18
N GLN A 589 -12.35 -20.15 18.79
CA GLN A 589 -11.47 -21.11 18.14
C GLN A 589 -10.49 -21.71 19.13
N SER A 590 -10.35 -23.04 19.09
CA SER A 590 -9.29 -23.78 19.77
C SER A 590 -8.52 -24.60 18.73
N TYR A 591 -7.19 -24.46 18.71
CA TYR A 591 -6.34 -25.15 17.76
C TYR A 591 -5.15 -25.78 18.48
N LEU A 592 -5.13 -27.11 18.50
CA LEU A 592 -4.05 -27.92 19.07
C LEU A 592 -3.24 -28.55 17.94
N VAL A 593 -1.94 -28.44 18.03
CA VAL A 593 -0.97 -29.11 17.16
C VAL A 593 0.02 -29.87 18.06
N SER A 594 0.21 -31.16 17.83
CA SER A 594 1.21 -31.93 18.56
C SER A 594 1.91 -32.91 17.62
N GLY A 595 3.18 -33.23 17.89
CA GLY A 595 3.88 -34.13 16.99
C GLY A 595 5.30 -34.46 17.40
N LEU A 596 5.92 -35.24 16.51
CA LEU A 596 7.30 -35.67 16.60
C LEU A 596 8.04 -35.30 15.32
N GLN A 597 9.19 -34.71 15.47
CA GLN A 597 10.11 -34.44 14.39
C GLN A 597 11.40 -35.27 14.59
N MET A 598 11.66 -36.15 13.65
CA MET A 598 12.86 -36.95 13.59
C MET A 598 13.80 -36.35 12.54
N THR A 599 14.99 -35.91 12.93
CA THR A 599 15.98 -35.32 12.03
C THR A 599 17.22 -36.19 11.98
N LEU A 600 17.61 -36.60 10.77
CA LEU A 600 18.89 -37.22 10.50
C LEU A 600 19.82 -36.15 9.93
N PRO A 601 20.82 -35.66 10.71
CA PRO A 601 21.67 -34.55 10.25
C PRO A 601 22.22 -34.79 8.84
N GLU A 602 22.21 -33.73 8.00
CA GLU A 602 22.63 -33.72 6.61
C GLU A 602 21.87 -34.63 5.63
N LYS A 603 21.00 -35.51 6.15
CA LYS A 603 20.28 -36.50 5.35
C LYS A 603 18.76 -36.26 5.25
N GLY A 604 18.16 -35.52 6.20
CA GLY A 604 16.78 -35.17 6.11
C GLY A 604 15.98 -35.25 7.40
N ASN A 605 14.66 -35.18 7.27
CA ASN A 605 13.75 -35.24 8.40
C ASN A 605 12.44 -35.97 8.05
N LEU A 606 11.80 -36.48 9.09
CA LEU A 606 10.46 -37.04 9.11
C LEU A 606 9.69 -36.34 10.22
N THR A 607 8.53 -35.76 9.90
CA THR A 607 7.65 -35.11 10.87
C THR A 607 6.27 -35.74 10.80
N TYR A 608 5.79 -36.22 11.92
CA TYR A 608 4.40 -36.58 12.12
C TYR A 608 3.75 -35.54 13.03
N GLN A 609 2.53 -35.12 12.66
CA GLN A 609 1.80 -34.07 13.34
C GLN A 609 0.33 -34.45 13.41
N PHE A 610 -0.24 -34.36 14.59
CA PHE A 610 -1.65 -34.39 14.86
C PHE A 610 -2.15 -32.98 15.14
N GLU A 611 -3.26 -32.64 14.53
CA GLU A 611 -3.91 -31.33 14.69
C GLU A 611 -5.38 -31.53 15.05
N LYS A 612 -5.88 -30.70 15.94
CA LYS A 612 -7.29 -30.60 16.29
C LYS A 612 -7.72 -29.15 16.25
N LEU A 613 -8.76 -28.86 15.47
CA LEU A 613 -9.35 -27.54 15.32
C LEU A 613 -10.83 -27.59 15.69
N ASP A 614 -11.24 -26.76 16.63
CA ASP A 614 -12.63 -26.61 17.04
C ASP A 614 -13.05 -25.14 16.96
N PHE A 615 -14.26 -24.89 16.44
CA PHE A 615 -14.99 -23.62 16.59
C PHE A 615 -16.25 -23.92 17.37
N THR A 616 -16.42 -23.27 18.52
CA THR A 616 -17.51 -23.57 19.46
C THR A 616 -18.89 -23.60 18.79
N GLY A 617 -19.52 -24.76 18.80
CA GLY A 617 -20.86 -24.97 18.24
C GLY A 617 -20.95 -25.08 16.73
N ASN A 618 -19.86 -24.90 15.99
CA ASN A 618 -19.91 -24.83 14.51
C ASN A 618 -19.05 -25.82 13.77
N PHE A 619 -17.89 -26.19 14.32
CA PHE A 619 -16.93 -27.04 13.60
C PHE A 619 -16.02 -27.77 14.58
N SER A 620 -15.75 -29.05 14.30
CA SER A 620 -14.70 -29.85 14.93
C SER A 620 -13.98 -30.68 13.90
N GLY A 621 -12.65 -30.62 13.88
CA GLY A 621 -11.87 -31.40 12.93
C GLY A 621 -10.58 -31.94 13.53
N ASN A 622 -10.20 -33.16 13.08
CA ASN A 622 -8.93 -33.79 13.39
C ASN A 622 -8.15 -34.03 12.12
N ARG A 623 -6.87 -33.69 12.13
CA ARG A 623 -6.00 -33.78 10.95
C ARG A 623 -4.70 -34.45 11.30
N HIS A 624 -4.29 -35.40 10.49
CA HIS A 624 -3.01 -36.11 10.59
C HIS A 624 -2.11 -35.66 9.43
N ILE A 625 -0.89 -35.28 9.71
CA ILE A 625 0.07 -34.83 8.70
C ILE A 625 1.35 -35.63 8.84
N LEU A 626 1.86 -36.13 7.71
CA LEU A 626 3.13 -36.80 7.61
C LEU A 626 3.99 -36.14 6.53
N ASN A 627 5.10 -35.57 6.92
CA ASN A 627 6.07 -34.95 6.01
C ASN A 627 7.42 -35.66 6.10
N ALA A 628 7.96 -36.08 4.95
CA ALA A 628 9.27 -36.69 4.84
C ALA A 628 10.11 -35.95 3.78
N ASN A 629 11.30 -35.57 4.12
CA ASN A 629 12.27 -34.96 3.21
C ASN A 629 13.65 -35.58 3.49
N PHE A 630 14.12 -36.41 2.55
CA PHE A 630 15.38 -37.12 2.69
C PHE A 630 16.26 -36.98 1.44
N LYS A 631 17.55 -36.74 1.69
CA LYS A 631 18.64 -36.87 0.72
C LYS A 631 19.57 -37.97 1.14
N LEU A 632 19.40 -39.15 0.57
CA LEU A 632 20.12 -40.39 0.96
C LEU A 632 21.06 -40.81 -0.18
N LYS A 633 22.33 -40.50 -0.11
CA LYS A 633 23.31 -40.73 -1.18
C LYS A 633 22.80 -40.19 -2.52
N ASN A 634 22.24 -41.07 -3.33
CA ASN A 634 21.74 -40.76 -4.67
C ASN A 634 20.23 -40.52 -4.72
N TRP A 635 19.53 -40.66 -3.60
CA TRP A 635 18.07 -40.51 -3.54
C TRP A 635 17.67 -39.19 -2.91
N ASP A 636 16.79 -38.46 -3.59
CA ASP A 636 16.01 -37.36 -3.02
C ASP A 636 14.54 -37.80 -2.93
N ILE A 637 14.01 -37.83 -1.71
CA ILE A 637 12.63 -38.24 -1.43
C ILE A 637 11.92 -37.09 -0.72
N LEU A 638 10.86 -36.62 -1.31
CA LEU A 638 9.95 -35.64 -0.73
C LEU A 638 8.54 -36.23 -0.69
N SER A 639 7.97 -36.30 0.50
CA SER A 639 6.58 -36.75 0.68
C SER A 639 5.85 -35.83 1.64
N ARG A 640 4.67 -35.43 1.28
CA ARG A 640 3.75 -34.63 2.08
C ARG A 640 2.37 -35.29 2.04
N GLY A 641 1.91 -35.79 3.16
CA GLY A 641 0.60 -36.42 3.31
C GLY A 641 -0.22 -35.74 4.39
N SER A 642 -1.51 -35.56 4.16
CA SER A 642 -2.46 -35.11 5.17
C SER A 642 -3.82 -35.82 5.03
N PHE A 643 -4.41 -36.15 6.17
CA PHE A 643 -5.73 -36.71 6.27
C PHE A 643 -6.55 -35.93 7.31
N LEU A 644 -7.63 -35.32 6.86
CA LEU A 644 -8.61 -34.60 7.67
C LEU A 644 -9.88 -35.43 7.82
N ASN A 645 -10.44 -35.40 9.01
CA ASN A 645 -11.82 -35.79 9.29
C ASN A 645 -12.47 -34.68 10.10
N SER A 646 -13.52 -34.07 9.57
CA SER A 646 -14.20 -32.95 10.19
C SER A 646 -15.71 -33.03 10.17
N ASP A 647 -16.30 -32.38 11.16
CA ASP A 647 -17.72 -32.27 11.40
C ASP A 647 -18.07 -30.80 11.60
N ALA A 648 -18.83 -30.23 10.68
CA ALA A 648 -19.36 -28.86 10.76
C ALA A 648 -20.88 -28.90 10.97
N THR A 649 -21.50 -27.75 11.23
CA THR A 649 -22.97 -27.67 11.43
C THR A 649 -23.75 -28.23 10.24
N VAL A 650 -23.34 -27.96 9.02
CA VAL A 650 -24.07 -28.28 7.77
C VAL A 650 -23.44 -29.42 7.00
N SER A 651 -22.16 -29.74 7.22
CA SER A 651 -21.44 -30.75 6.42
C SER A 651 -20.50 -31.60 7.27
N THR A 652 -20.18 -32.78 6.74
CA THR A 652 -19.07 -33.60 7.23
C THR A 652 -18.05 -33.78 6.12
N SER A 653 -16.77 -33.87 6.47
CA SER A 653 -15.72 -33.93 5.45
C SER A 653 -14.64 -34.97 5.79
N LYS A 654 -14.19 -35.67 4.76
CA LYS A 654 -12.97 -36.49 4.78
C LYS A 654 -12.07 -36.00 3.65
N PHE A 655 -10.87 -35.53 3.99
CA PHE A 655 -9.98 -34.98 2.99
C PHE A 655 -8.59 -35.59 3.10
N LEU A 656 -8.25 -36.44 2.11
CA LEU A 656 -6.95 -37.06 1.96
C LEU A 656 -6.15 -36.33 0.87
N ARG A 657 -4.95 -35.93 1.21
CA ARG A 657 -3.97 -35.41 0.22
C ARG A 657 -2.63 -36.11 0.41
N ASN A 658 -2.01 -36.45 -0.69
CA ASN A 658 -0.63 -36.92 -0.72
C ASN A 658 0.10 -36.35 -1.93
N GLN A 659 1.29 -35.89 -1.73
CA GLN A 659 2.24 -35.55 -2.80
C GLN A 659 3.58 -36.16 -2.47
N THR A 660 3.99 -37.12 -3.27
CA THR A 660 5.27 -37.84 -3.10
C THR A 660 6.07 -37.74 -4.38
N GLN A 661 7.34 -37.40 -4.24
CA GLN A 661 8.31 -37.40 -5.32
C GLN A 661 9.56 -38.13 -4.86
N ALA A 662 10.01 -39.08 -5.66
CA ALA A 662 11.28 -39.78 -5.46
C ALA A 662 12.16 -39.58 -6.69
N LYS A 663 13.40 -39.17 -6.48
CA LYS A 663 14.38 -38.85 -7.52
C LYS A 663 15.67 -39.63 -7.21
N TYR A 664 16.18 -40.37 -8.20
CA TYR A 664 17.46 -41.06 -8.11
C TYR A 664 18.48 -40.40 -9.00
N HIS A 665 19.61 -39.99 -8.43
CA HIS A 665 20.72 -39.31 -9.12
C HIS A 665 21.84 -40.29 -9.48
N PHE A 666 22.33 -40.19 -10.70
CA PHE A 666 23.51 -40.93 -11.16
C PHE A 666 24.39 -40.02 -12.04
N LYS A 667 25.57 -39.68 -11.57
CA LYS A 667 26.46 -38.69 -12.16
C LYS A 667 25.75 -37.32 -12.29
N LYS A 668 25.53 -36.84 -13.53
CA LYS A 668 24.82 -35.58 -13.83
C LYS A 668 23.37 -35.80 -14.28
N ASN A 669 22.88 -37.04 -14.20
CA ASN A 669 21.52 -37.38 -14.62
C ASN A 669 20.68 -37.80 -13.40
N TRP A 670 19.37 -37.76 -13.58
CA TRP A 670 18.40 -38.28 -12.63
C TRP A 670 17.21 -38.89 -13.32
N ILE A 671 16.57 -39.82 -12.66
CA ILE A 671 15.24 -40.33 -12.97
C ILE A 671 14.37 -40.20 -11.73
N GLY A 672 13.11 -40.01 -11.92
CA GLY A 672 12.19 -39.88 -10.79
C GLY A 672 10.76 -40.22 -11.13
N THR A 673 9.98 -40.34 -10.07
CA THR A 673 8.53 -40.52 -10.12
C THR A 673 7.84 -39.51 -9.23
N ARG A 674 6.64 -39.09 -9.63
CA ARG A 674 5.75 -38.20 -8.85
C ARG A 674 4.40 -38.83 -8.72
N LEU A 675 3.85 -38.84 -7.52
CA LEU A 675 2.47 -39.21 -7.20
C LEU A 675 1.81 -38.03 -6.49
N ARG A 676 0.67 -37.60 -6.99
CA ARG A 676 -0.25 -36.67 -6.31
C ARG A 676 -1.61 -37.34 -6.20
N LEU A 677 -2.17 -37.34 -5.02
CA LEU A 677 -3.48 -37.85 -4.70
C LEU A 677 -4.24 -36.77 -3.92
N GLU A 678 -5.43 -36.50 -4.35
CA GLU A 678 -6.38 -35.68 -3.63
C GLU A 678 -7.75 -36.32 -3.68
N ASP A 679 -8.34 -36.51 -2.50
CA ASP A 679 -9.69 -37.05 -2.34
C ASP A 679 -10.39 -36.25 -1.24
N ASN A 680 -11.18 -35.26 -1.67
CA ASN A 680 -11.99 -34.40 -0.80
C ASN A 680 -13.45 -34.82 -0.92
N GLN A 681 -13.98 -35.41 0.13
CA GLN A 681 -15.36 -35.88 0.23
C GLN A 681 -16.08 -35.02 1.27
N GLU A 682 -16.69 -33.92 0.83
CA GLU A 682 -17.55 -33.09 1.68
C GLU A 682 -19.01 -33.41 1.38
N LYS A 683 -19.78 -33.78 2.41
CA LYS A 683 -21.18 -34.17 2.30
C LYS A 683 -22.06 -33.21 3.14
N ASN A 684 -23.15 -32.76 2.54
CA ASN A 684 -24.19 -32.07 3.27
C ASN A 684 -24.91 -33.07 4.22
N LYS A 685 -25.08 -32.68 5.47
CA LYS A 685 -25.71 -33.56 6.50
C LYS A 685 -27.20 -33.81 6.26
N THR A 686 -27.89 -32.85 5.65
CA THR A 686 -29.35 -32.93 5.41
C THR A 686 -29.67 -33.76 4.17
N THR A 687 -28.98 -33.44 3.04
CA THR A 687 -29.25 -34.12 1.76
C THR A 687 -28.40 -35.36 1.53
N ASN A 688 -27.31 -35.55 2.29
CA ASN A 688 -26.27 -36.56 2.14
C ASN A 688 -25.58 -36.54 0.76
N GLU A 689 -25.72 -35.46 0.02
CA GLU A 689 -25.09 -35.22 -1.27
C GLU A 689 -23.70 -34.62 -1.13
N PHE A 690 -22.84 -34.87 -2.11
CA PHE A 690 -21.53 -34.21 -2.16
C PHE A 690 -21.66 -32.73 -2.49
N SER A 691 -20.91 -31.89 -1.80
CA SER A 691 -20.80 -30.47 -2.11
C SER A 691 -20.02 -30.25 -3.42
N ALA A 692 -20.18 -29.07 -4.01
CA ALA A 692 -19.41 -28.65 -5.19
C ALA A 692 -17.88 -28.58 -4.93
N LEU A 693 -17.47 -28.56 -3.65
CA LEU A 693 -16.05 -28.58 -3.26
C LEU A 693 -15.45 -29.98 -3.23
N SER A 694 -16.29 -31.03 -3.39
CA SER A 694 -15.85 -32.43 -3.42
C SER A 694 -15.15 -32.73 -4.73
N GLN A 695 -13.94 -33.25 -4.64
CA GLN A 695 -13.13 -33.59 -5.81
C GLN A 695 -12.22 -34.77 -5.51
N ARG A 696 -11.96 -35.58 -6.53
CA ARG A 696 -11.01 -36.68 -6.45
C ARG A 696 -10.16 -36.74 -7.70
N PHE A 697 -8.85 -36.82 -7.53
CA PHE A 697 -7.94 -37.12 -8.62
C PHE A 697 -6.70 -37.88 -8.15
N THR A 698 -6.09 -38.61 -9.06
CA THR A 698 -4.77 -39.20 -8.90
C THR A 698 -3.90 -38.81 -10.09
N GLU A 699 -2.78 -38.21 -9.83
CA GLU A 699 -1.78 -37.88 -10.83
C GLU A 699 -0.49 -38.67 -10.54
N TYR A 700 -0.02 -39.38 -11.51
CA TYR A 700 1.24 -40.12 -11.42
C TYR A 700 2.06 -39.94 -12.68
N GLY A 701 3.37 -40.01 -12.54
CA GLY A 701 4.23 -39.88 -13.69
C GLY A 701 5.71 -40.10 -13.38
N PHE A 702 6.45 -40.14 -14.46
CA PHE A 702 7.89 -40.34 -14.45
C PHE A 702 8.55 -39.15 -15.11
N PHE A 703 9.74 -38.83 -14.65
CA PHE A 703 10.56 -37.79 -15.25
C PHE A 703 12.03 -38.16 -15.23
N ALA A 704 12.77 -37.66 -16.18
CA ALA A 704 14.21 -37.84 -16.26
C ALA A 704 14.87 -36.54 -16.69
N GLY A 705 16.07 -36.28 -16.22
CA GLY A 705 16.78 -35.06 -16.55
C GLY A 705 18.29 -35.18 -16.47
N ARG A 706 18.94 -34.12 -16.95
CA ARG A 706 20.38 -33.98 -16.97
C ARG A 706 20.78 -32.51 -16.81
N GLY A 707 21.90 -32.28 -16.12
CA GLY A 707 22.47 -30.96 -15.94
C GLY A 707 22.61 -30.57 -14.49
N ASP A 708 22.89 -29.27 -14.26
CA ASP A 708 22.88 -28.64 -12.95
C ASP A 708 22.33 -27.20 -13.08
N SER A 709 21.94 -26.61 -11.95
CA SER A 709 21.33 -25.28 -11.91
C SER A 709 22.23 -24.13 -12.37
N THR A 710 23.54 -24.40 -12.54
CA THR A 710 24.54 -23.39 -12.98
C THR A 710 24.85 -23.45 -14.45
N LYS A 711 24.33 -24.46 -15.16
CA LYS A 711 24.56 -24.72 -16.58
C LYS A 711 23.24 -25.08 -17.27
N VAL A 712 23.34 -25.73 -18.43
CA VAL A 712 22.14 -26.21 -19.14
C VAL A 712 21.48 -27.32 -18.34
N PHE A 713 20.21 -27.13 -18.01
CA PHE A 713 19.35 -28.04 -17.31
C PHE A 713 18.23 -28.46 -18.25
N VAL A 714 18.01 -29.77 -18.38
CA VAL A 714 16.91 -30.36 -19.16
C VAL A 714 16.21 -31.42 -18.32
N GLU A 715 14.90 -31.31 -18.16
CA GLU A 715 14.05 -32.33 -17.54
C GLU A 715 12.85 -32.60 -18.44
N LEU A 716 12.61 -33.86 -18.73
CA LEU A 716 11.46 -34.33 -19.48
C LEU A 716 10.61 -35.23 -18.56
N GLY A 717 9.31 -35.03 -18.57
CA GLY A 717 8.39 -35.82 -17.75
C GLY A 717 7.10 -36.12 -18.48
N TYR A 718 6.51 -37.28 -18.15
CA TYR A 718 5.18 -37.66 -18.54
C TYR A 718 4.33 -37.86 -17.29
N PHE A 719 3.23 -37.14 -17.19
CA PHE A 719 2.30 -37.20 -16.06
C PHE A 719 0.91 -37.49 -16.59
N LYS A 720 0.25 -38.48 -15.98
CA LYS A 720 -1.14 -38.81 -16.27
C LYS A 720 -1.98 -38.53 -15.04
N ARG A 721 -3.08 -37.84 -15.25
CA ARG A 721 -4.12 -37.63 -14.25
C ARG A 721 -5.35 -38.45 -14.57
N ALA A 722 -5.92 -39.11 -13.55
CA ALA A 722 -7.15 -39.91 -13.60
C ALA A 722 -8.11 -39.47 -12.50
#